data_1a86beb398c382381418d66edcfa2087
#
_entry.id   1a86beb398c382381418d66edcfa2087
#
_cell.length_a   1.000
_cell.length_b   1.000
_cell.length_c   1.000
_cell.angle_alpha   90.00
_cell.angle_beta   90.00
_cell.angle_gamma   90.00
#
_symmetry.space_group_name_H-M   'P 1'
#
loop_
_entity.id
_entity.type
_entity.pdbx_description
1 polymer ?
#
loop_
_entity_poly.entity_id
_entity_poly.type
_entity_poly.pdbx_seq_one_letter_code
_entity_poly.pdbx_strand_id
1 'polypeptide(L)'
;MARITTGMMWMFSASFGALLGSSAYAQNTTPAQNATGGANGGNSTSNTSLSPAPATEKTAAQDAVTSGNAEEVTVIGHHRMVAGAAANYNKKTANLGPLGTRRTLDTPMSIMTVPHDVIVNQQARNINDLMQYMPSVQLETRADPGTSRPQSRGFEADVISNSRIDGLNAFTVTPYAAEQFDNVQVLNGLAGALYGPQNPAGTFEYGLKRPTDERINRLVVGVDSIGTLMENADSSGRLGRHGWFGYRINLLHGDGTSYVQDSWIRRNMVSADFDIHFDRDTVLELDASHYTFDERGMPAGINLNGHALPEAPDLGKPHMGQDYAGYNSENNVFLAKLKHRINDNWSFLIGGLYQDSARQVFESADTLINNSGGYNQTVSAAATVNDFKVGSNMAYINGHVRTGFIKHDLVIGTNGYMEGGYNPTTGQSFTTVTNGSLYNPQVASGPNAGKQPYYHGRYESQYVRYQSMILGDTVHFNKHWSIMGTLAWSWLHQDAMANPVTGKGAAPSYSRDAAFSPSASLIYKPTDNQTAYFTYGRSLQAGTSVSAGAVNNNEFTSPVRSEEYEVGYKYMYRNMQFNLAGFRATRSYAYIDPTTLIYGNYGTQRNYGVEFQAMGHITPRLAVIGGMTWIDAEVLRTNSAATSNKEAVGVAPLQANVLLDYRLPFAQGFALNGMAVNANVHYTGRRAADIQNSTYAGSYVTLDMGVRYPFRAAKHPWMARFGVTNVANERYWSSVYNGTAEGTNVTAGGSSAAYAGMPRAYHFTLEADF
;
A
#
# COMPACT_ATOMS: atom_id res chain seq x y z
N MET A 1 7.45 36.79 -14.99
CA MET A 1 7.45 37.01 -13.51
C MET A 1 8.24 35.90 -12.89
N ALA A 2 9.47 36.17 -12.54
CA ALA A 2 10.49 35.19 -12.26
C ALA A 2 10.77 35.10 -10.76
N ARG A 3 11.06 33.86 -10.29
CA ARG A 3 11.84 33.57 -9.09
C ARG A 3 11.28 34.01 -7.72
N ILE A 4 10.34 33.23 -7.20
CA ILE A 4 10.16 33.06 -5.74
C ILE A 4 9.84 31.56 -5.48
N THR A 5 10.80 30.67 -5.64
CA THR A 5 10.62 29.25 -5.29
C THR A 5 11.86 28.59 -4.68
N THR A 6 12.96 29.32 -4.54
CA THR A 6 14.20 28.75 -3.98
C THR A 6 14.40 29.05 -2.48
N GLY A 7 13.54 29.84 -1.85
CA GLY A 7 13.70 30.27 -0.45
C GLY A 7 13.09 29.35 0.60
N MET A 8 12.13 28.50 0.24
CA MET A 8 11.40 27.68 1.23
C MET A 8 11.97 26.27 1.42
N MET A 9 12.80 25.80 0.48
CA MET A 9 13.47 24.50 0.55
C MET A 9 14.71 24.48 1.45
N TRP A 10 15.26 25.64 1.80
CA TRP A 10 16.46 25.74 2.64
C TRP A 10 16.20 25.81 4.14
N MET A 11 14.98 26.05 4.57
CA MET A 11 14.66 26.12 6.00
C MET A 11 14.48 24.74 6.66
N PHE A 12 14.23 23.68 5.91
CA PHE A 12 14.11 22.33 6.46
C PHE A 12 15.42 21.53 6.47
N SER A 13 16.39 21.86 5.59
CA SER A 13 17.67 21.15 5.53
C SER A 13 18.74 21.65 6.50
N ALA A 14 18.60 22.86 7.03
CA ALA A 14 19.59 23.46 7.93
C ALA A 14 19.41 23.12 9.43
N SER A 15 18.25 22.57 9.82
CA SER A 15 17.93 22.31 11.24
C SER A 15 18.24 20.88 11.71
N PHE A 16 18.50 19.95 10.82
CA PHE A 16 18.79 18.55 11.18
C PHE A 16 20.29 18.16 11.15
N GLY A 17 21.15 18.98 10.57
CA GLY A 17 22.60 18.75 10.51
C GLY A 17 23.37 19.07 11.79
N ALA A 18 22.74 19.66 12.81
CA ALA A 18 23.42 20.14 14.02
C ALA A 18 23.36 19.18 15.22
N LEU A 19 22.74 18.00 15.10
CA LEU A 19 22.56 17.05 16.22
C LEU A 19 23.41 15.78 16.16
N LEU A 20 24.29 15.63 15.18
CA LEU A 20 25.16 14.46 15.07
C LEU A 20 26.67 14.79 15.02
N GLY A 21 27.13 15.77 15.77
CA GLY A 21 28.55 16.11 15.80
C GLY A 21 29.00 16.72 17.08
N SER A 22 29.17 15.93 18.14
CA SER A 22 30.20 16.19 19.17
C SER A 22 30.28 15.02 20.18
N SER A 23 31.12 14.06 19.90
CA SER A 23 31.71 13.20 20.91
C SER A 23 33.22 13.48 20.97
N ALA A 24 33.63 14.16 22.00
CA ALA A 24 35.06 14.27 22.33
C ALA A 24 35.22 14.15 23.86
N TYR A 25 35.89 13.09 24.23
CA TYR A 25 36.79 12.87 25.36
C TYR A 25 36.74 13.81 26.56
N ALA A 26 36.53 13.22 27.75
CA ALA A 26 37.28 13.62 28.96
C ALA A 26 37.43 12.42 29.90
N GLN A 27 38.68 12.19 30.27
CA GLN A 27 39.17 11.15 31.19
C GLN A 27 38.94 11.51 32.63
N ASN A 28 38.78 10.44 33.45
CA ASN A 28 39.21 10.19 34.84
C ASN A 28 39.42 11.35 35.81
N THR A 29 38.76 11.21 36.97
CA THR A 29 39.47 11.06 38.29
C THR A 29 38.45 10.72 39.37
N THR A 30 38.70 9.61 40.09
CA THR A 30 38.21 9.31 41.44
C THR A 30 39.08 10.06 42.45
N PRO A 31 38.61 10.37 43.70
CA PRO A 31 38.77 9.44 44.80
C PRO A 31 37.66 9.44 45.90
N ALA A 32 37.57 8.38 46.47
CA ALA A 32 37.25 7.71 47.71
C ALA A 32 36.88 8.46 49.04
N GLN A 33 36.13 7.68 49.82
CA GLN A 33 36.05 7.64 51.31
C GLN A 33 35.07 8.63 52.00
N ASN A 34 34.30 8.30 53.00
CA ASN A 34 34.18 7.27 54.05
C ASN A 34 32.81 7.47 54.73
N ALA A 35 32.06 6.45 55.02
CA ALA A 35 31.94 5.69 56.29
C ALA A 35 30.99 6.26 57.38
N THR A 36 30.29 5.29 57.97
CA THR A 36 29.64 5.20 59.33
C THR A 36 28.25 5.83 59.44
N GLY A 37 27.22 5.19 59.96
CA GLY A 37 27.07 4.04 60.83
C GLY A 37 25.76 4.18 61.59
N GLY A 38 25.19 3.08 62.10
CA GLY A 38 24.26 3.03 63.24
C GLY A 38 22.79 2.70 62.86
N ALA A 39 22.37 1.65 63.06
CA ALA A 39 21.85 0.59 63.88
C ALA A 39 20.51 0.91 64.63
N ASN A 40 19.71 -0.15 64.68
CA ASN A 40 18.61 -0.49 65.63
C ASN A 40 17.22 0.04 65.24
N GLY A 41 16.16 -0.75 65.19
CA GLY A 41 15.85 -2.04 65.80
C GLY A 41 14.36 -2.05 66.10
N GLY A 42 13.71 -3.19 66.04
CA GLY A 42 12.41 -3.34 66.66
C GLY A 42 11.35 -4.16 65.90
N ASN A 43 11.29 -5.40 66.25
CA ASN A 43 10.24 -6.40 66.06
C ASN A 43 8.80 -5.93 66.23
N SER A 44 7.87 -6.47 65.46
CA SER A 44 6.87 -7.40 66.01
C SER A 44 5.95 -8.00 64.94
N THR A 45 5.82 -9.28 65.07
CA THR A 45 4.95 -10.25 64.44
C THR A 45 3.46 -9.94 64.55
N SER A 46 2.68 -10.25 63.49
CA SER A 46 1.46 -11.05 63.63
C SER A 46 0.99 -11.61 62.27
N ASN A 47 0.99 -12.94 62.22
CA ASN A 47 0.32 -13.75 61.19
C ASN A 47 -1.19 -13.55 61.25
N THR A 48 -1.80 -13.38 60.08
CA THR A 48 -3.15 -13.92 59.83
C THR A 48 -3.29 -14.28 58.35
N SER A 49 -3.39 -15.56 58.12
CA SER A 49 -3.74 -16.20 56.85
C SER A 49 -5.19 -15.88 56.49
N LEU A 50 -5.39 -15.34 55.29
CA LEU A 50 -6.68 -15.39 54.62
C LEU A 50 -6.46 -15.76 53.13
N SER A 51 -7.08 -16.88 52.77
CA SER A 51 -7.19 -17.39 51.37
C SER A 51 -7.71 -16.32 50.43
N PRO A 52 -7.19 -16.24 49.18
CA PRO A 52 -7.78 -15.39 48.19
C PRO A 52 -9.05 -16.03 47.62
N ALA A 53 -10.15 -15.31 47.68
CA ALA A 53 -11.34 -15.57 46.92
C ALA A 53 -11.07 -15.41 45.42
N PRO A 54 -11.83 -16.11 44.52
CA PRO A 54 -11.59 -16.09 43.11
C PRO A 54 -11.85 -14.69 42.54
N ALA A 55 -10.87 -14.17 41.83
CA ALA A 55 -11.00 -12.94 41.08
C ALA A 55 -12.09 -13.11 40.04
N THR A 56 -13.20 -12.42 40.20
CA THR A 56 -14.20 -12.16 39.21
C THR A 56 -13.50 -11.37 38.08
N GLU A 57 -13.42 -11.99 36.91
CA GLU A 57 -13.14 -11.27 35.66
C GLU A 57 -14.11 -10.09 35.53
N LYS A 58 -13.64 -8.90 35.78
CA LYS A 58 -14.31 -7.70 35.30
C LYS A 58 -14.21 -7.73 33.78
N THR A 59 -15.28 -8.14 33.14
CA THR A 59 -15.57 -7.81 31.76
C THR A 59 -15.29 -6.32 31.57
N ALA A 60 -14.32 -5.99 30.74
CA ALA A 60 -14.10 -4.62 30.32
C ALA A 60 -15.44 -4.06 29.83
N ALA A 61 -15.91 -3.04 30.50
CA ALA A 61 -17.10 -2.31 30.10
C ALA A 61 -16.89 -1.86 28.66
N GLN A 62 -17.86 -2.19 27.82
CA GLN A 62 -18.04 -1.54 26.53
C GLN A 62 -18.33 -0.08 26.84
N ASP A 63 -17.31 0.76 26.79
CA ASP A 63 -17.51 2.19 26.78
C ASP A 63 -18.35 2.51 25.53
N ALA A 64 -19.56 2.95 25.80
CA ALA A 64 -20.43 3.50 24.80
C ALA A 64 -19.68 4.70 24.17
N VAL A 65 -19.23 4.52 22.93
CA VAL A 65 -18.76 5.62 22.10
C VAL A 65 -19.96 6.52 21.85
N THR A 66 -20.14 7.50 22.71
CA THR A 66 -21.05 8.61 22.45
C THR A 66 -20.52 9.35 21.23
N SER A 67 -21.36 9.51 20.23
CA SER A 67 -21.12 10.22 18.99
C SER A 67 -20.76 11.69 19.25
N GLY A 68 -19.49 11.95 19.32
CA GLY A 68 -18.88 13.26 19.40
C GLY A 68 -17.42 13.08 19.03
N ASN A 69 -17.16 12.98 17.72
CA ASN A 69 -15.81 12.79 17.19
C ASN A 69 -15.07 14.12 17.14
N ALA A 70 -14.55 14.57 18.27
CA ALA A 70 -13.22 15.15 18.24
C ALA A 70 -12.28 14.00 17.82
N GLU A 71 -11.34 14.22 16.92
CA GLU A 71 -10.27 13.26 16.64
C GLU A 71 -9.65 12.92 18.00
N GLU A 72 -10.10 11.82 18.59
CA GLU A 72 -9.50 11.29 19.79
C GLU A 72 -8.09 10.94 19.34
N VAL A 73 -7.09 11.55 19.98
CA VAL A 73 -5.69 11.14 19.83
C VAL A 73 -5.63 9.73 20.42
N THR A 74 -6.10 8.77 19.65
CA THR A 74 -6.10 7.38 20.05
C THR A 74 -4.66 6.90 19.90
N VAL A 75 -3.96 6.89 21.00
CA VAL A 75 -2.69 6.18 21.09
C VAL A 75 -3.00 4.70 20.97
N ILE A 76 -2.85 4.18 19.76
CA ILE A 76 -3.08 2.77 19.44
C ILE A 76 -1.86 1.99 19.92
N GLY A 77 -1.90 1.52 21.13
CA GLY A 77 -0.82 0.76 21.68
C GLY A 77 -1.25 -0.46 22.48
N HIS A 78 -1.70 -1.51 21.82
CA HIS A 78 -1.82 -2.83 22.44
C HIS A 78 -1.46 -3.94 21.47
N HIS A 79 -0.18 -4.12 21.21
CA HIS A 79 0.32 -5.40 20.68
C HIS A 79 1.16 -6.10 21.76
N ARG A 80 0.49 -6.45 22.84
CA ARG A 80 1.04 -7.46 23.76
C ARG A 80 1.01 -8.79 23.02
N MET A 81 2.14 -9.51 22.94
CA MET A 81 2.11 -10.94 22.66
C MET A 81 1.27 -11.60 23.76
N VAL A 82 -0.03 -11.59 23.59
CA VAL A 82 -0.90 -12.36 24.48
C VAL A 82 -0.69 -13.80 24.06
N ALA A 83 -0.08 -14.58 24.93
CA ALA A 83 0.06 -16.01 24.74
C ALA A 83 -1.30 -16.59 24.32
N GLY A 84 -1.42 -17.05 23.08
CA GLY A 84 -2.67 -17.55 22.54
C GLY A 84 -3.67 -16.48 22.11
N ALA A 85 -3.24 -15.27 21.75
CA ALA A 85 -4.13 -14.24 21.24
C ALA A 85 -4.87 -14.75 20.00
N ALA A 86 -6.20 -14.65 20.03
CA ALA A 86 -6.99 -14.66 18.82
C ALA A 86 -6.54 -13.46 17.98
N ALA A 87 -6.20 -13.69 16.72
CA ALA A 87 -5.79 -12.63 15.81
C ALA A 87 -6.91 -11.60 15.69
N ASN A 88 -6.58 -10.32 15.83
CA ASN A 88 -7.55 -9.24 15.67
C ASN A 88 -7.61 -8.82 14.21
N TYR A 89 -8.49 -9.45 13.45
CA TYR A 89 -8.67 -9.18 12.02
C TYR A 89 -9.78 -8.15 11.74
N ASN A 90 -10.31 -7.48 12.76
CA ASN A 90 -11.37 -6.48 12.61
C ASN A 90 -10.92 -5.09 13.05
N LYS A 91 -10.51 -4.26 12.11
CA LYS A 91 -10.31 -2.82 12.35
C LYS A 91 -11.61 -2.09 12.09
N LYS A 92 -12.21 -1.54 13.16
CA LYS A 92 -13.54 -0.90 13.13
C LYS A 92 -13.53 0.54 12.64
N THR A 93 -12.35 1.10 12.46
CA THR A 93 -12.15 2.50 12.03
C THR A 93 -11.36 2.56 10.74
N ALA A 94 -11.58 3.61 9.97
CA ALA A 94 -10.89 3.91 8.74
C ALA A 94 -10.46 5.38 8.72
N ASN A 95 -9.29 5.65 8.15
CA ASN A 95 -8.83 7.00 7.87
C ASN A 95 -9.49 7.47 6.56
N LEU A 96 -10.22 8.59 6.63
CA LEU A 96 -10.86 9.23 5.48
C LEU A 96 -10.18 10.56 5.10
N GLY A 97 -8.89 10.72 5.44
CA GLY A 97 -8.13 11.93 5.15
C GLY A 97 -8.77 13.19 5.72
N PRO A 98 -9.30 14.10 4.90
CA PRO A 98 -9.93 15.34 5.37
C PRO A 98 -11.05 15.16 6.38
N LEU A 99 -11.80 14.06 6.28
CA LEU A 99 -12.91 13.76 7.18
C LEU A 99 -12.46 13.12 8.50
N GLY A 100 -11.16 12.93 8.70
CA GLY A 100 -10.57 12.29 9.88
C GLY A 100 -10.84 10.79 9.96
N THR A 101 -10.54 10.20 11.12
CA THR A 101 -10.79 8.80 11.41
C THR A 101 -12.26 8.58 11.79
N ARG A 102 -12.94 7.69 11.09
CA ARG A 102 -14.36 7.36 11.33
C ARG A 102 -14.57 5.87 11.50
N ARG A 103 -15.64 5.47 12.17
CA ARG A 103 -16.05 4.07 12.17
C ARG A 103 -16.38 3.65 10.73
N THR A 104 -15.86 2.49 10.31
CA THR A 104 -16.15 1.94 8.97
C THR A 104 -17.64 1.80 8.69
N LEU A 105 -18.43 1.51 9.73
CA LEU A 105 -19.90 1.45 9.66
C LEU A 105 -20.53 2.80 9.30
N ASP A 106 -19.91 3.93 9.66
CA ASP A 106 -20.45 5.28 9.48
C ASP A 106 -20.00 5.93 8.16
N THR A 107 -19.27 5.20 7.34
CA THR A 107 -18.72 5.71 6.06
C THR A 107 -19.57 5.24 4.88
N PRO A 108 -20.01 6.14 3.97
CA PRO A 108 -20.82 5.79 2.82
C PRO A 108 -19.98 5.38 1.60
N MET A 109 -19.04 4.46 1.79
CA MET A 109 -18.19 3.89 0.74
C MET A 109 -17.65 2.53 1.18
N SER A 110 -17.32 1.67 0.21
CA SER A 110 -16.70 0.36 0.47
C SER A 110 -15.25 0.55 0.91
N ILE A 111 -14.93 0.05 2.10
CA ILE A 111 -13.58 0.17 2.70
C ILE A 111 -13.18 -1.18 3.24
N MET A 112 -11.92 -1.56 2.98
CA MET A 112 -11.29 -2.73 3.60
C MET A 112 -9.94 -2.35 4.18
N THR A 113 -9.63 -2.91 5.34
CA THR A 113 -8.35 -2.70 6.02
C THR A 113 -7.73 -4.05 6.37
N VAL A 114 -6.48 -4.25 5.97
CA VAL A 114 -5.63 -5.35 6.42
C VAL A 114 -4.90 -4.88 7.67
N PRO A 115 -5.21 -5.42 8.85
CA PRO A 115 -4.63 -4.98 10.13
C PRO A 115 -3.26 -5.62 10.38
N HIS A 116 -2.54 -5.08 11.36
CA HIS A 116 -1.21 -5.52 11.80
C HIS A 116 -1.10 -7.03 12.05
N ASP A 117 -2.13 -7.63 12.67
CA ASP A 117 -2.09 -9.07 12.97
C ASP A 117 -2.08 -9.95 11.71
N VAL A 118 -2.66 -9.48 10.59
CA VAL A 118 -2.53 -10.16 9.29
C VAL A 118 -1.10 -10.01 8.77
N ILE A 119 -0.53 -8.79 8.81
CA ILE A 119 0.84 -8.51 8.34
C ILE A 119 1.84 -9.47 9.02
N VAL A 120 1.78 -9.56 10.35
CA VAL A 120 2.71 -10.36 11.14
C VAL A 120 2.44 -11.86 11.04
N ASN A 121 1.15 -12.28 11.14
CA ASN A 121 0.81 -13.70 11.16
C ASN A 121 0.95 -14.38 9.81
N GLN A 122 0.78 -13.63 8.72
CA GLN A 122 1.02 -14.11 7.36
C GLN A 122 2.46 -13.89 6.91
N GLN A 123 3.31 -13.32 7.77
CA GLN A 123 4.73 -13.09 7.54
C GLN A 123 4.99 -12.27 6.26
N ALA A 124 4.16 -11.25 6.00
CA ALA A 124 4.29 -10.38 4.84
C ALA A 124 5.63 -9.63 4.85
N ARG A 125 6.28 -9.54 3.67
CA ARG A 125 7.60 -8.94 3.48
C ARG A 125 7.53 -7.56 2.84
N ASN A 126 6.53 -7.36 2.00
CA ASN A 126 6.32 -6.11 1.30
C ASN A 126 4.81 -5.80 1.25
N ILE A 127 4.47 -4.60 0.83
CA ILE A 127 3.07 -4.17 0.73
C ILE A 127 2.26 -4.96 -0.30
N ASN A 128 2.91 -5.56 -1.30
CA ASN A 128 2.24 -6.35 -2.33
C ASN A 128 1.66 -7.65 -1.76
N ASP A 129 2.35 -8.26 -0.78
CA ASP A 129 1.88 -9.48 -0.12
C ASP A 129 0.54 -9.28 0.59
N LEU A 130 0.20 -8.02 0.92
CA LEU A 130 -1.03 -7.66 1.63
C LEU A 130 -2.23 -7.49 0.70
N MET A 131 -1.99 -7.21 -0.58
CA MET A 131 -3.06 -6.93 -1.55
C MET A 131 -3.97 -8.15 -1.78
N GLN A 132 -3.44 -9.37 -1.70
CA GLN A 132 -4.23 -10.59 -1.86
C GLN A 132 -5.33 -10.77 -0.80
N TYR A 133 -5.20 -10.15 0.39
CA TYR A 133 -6.21 -10.22 1.45
C TYR A 133 -7.38 -9.25 1.23
N MET A 134 -7.33 -8.43 0.18
CA MET A 134 -8.38 -7.49 -0.22
C MET A 134 -9.09 -8.00 -1.48
N PRO A 135 -10.28 -8.60 -1.38
CA PRO A 135 -10.93 -9.25 -2.53
C PRO A 135 -11.34 -8.29 -3.65
N SER A 136 -11.36 -6.98 -3.41
CA SER A 136 -11.60 -5.95 -4.43
C SER A 136 -10.32 -5.51 -5.16
N VAL A 137 -9.15 -6.00 -4.75
CA VAL A 137 -7.85 -5.55 -5.23
C VAL A 137 -7.15 -6.67 -6.01
N GLN A 138 -6.64 -6.34 -7.19
CA GLN A 138 -5.67 -7.12 -7.96
C GLN A 138 -4.33 -6.41 -7.91
N LEU A 139 -3.26 -7.17 -7.98
CA LEU A 139 -1.93 -6.61 -8.16
C LEU A 139 -1.49 -6.80 -9.62
N GLU A 140 -1.12 -5.72 -10.28
CA GLU A 140 -0.43 -5.78 -11.57
C GLU A 140 1.08 -5.84 -11.33
N THR A 141 1.67 -6.99 -11.66
CA THR A 141 3.13 -7.18 -11.60
C THR A 141 3.69 -7.00 -13.01
N ARG A 142 4.67 -6.13 -13.16
CA ARG A 142 5.42 -5.89 -14.39
C ARG A 142 6.85 -6.24 -14.14
N ALA A 143 7.43 -7.23 -14.74
CA ALA A 143 8.85 -7.59 -14.70
C ALA A 143 9.59 -7.52 -13.34
N ASP A 144 8.98 -6.96 -12.32
CA ASP A 144 9.50 -6.77 -10.97
C ASP A 144 8.39 -6.99 -9.93
N PRO A 145 8.44 -8.11 -9.18
CA PRO A 145 7.44 -8.42 -8.16
C PRO A 145 7.52 -7.52 -6.93
N GLY A 146 8.60 -6.76 -6.77
CA GLY A 146 8.76 -5.80 -5.67
C GLY A 146 7.99 -4.50 -5.89
N THR A 147 7.66 -4.13 -7.12
CA THR A 147 6.91 -2.91 -7.43
C THR A 147 5.42 -3.07 -7.18
N SER A 148 4.77 -2.03 -6.64
CA SER A 148 3.34 -2.06 -6.32
C SER A 148 2.53 -1.30 -7.37
N ARG A 149 1.62 -2.01 -8.05
CA ARG A 149 0.60 -1.44 -8.94
C ARG A 149 -0.75 -2.08 -8.64
N PRO A 150 -1.37 -1.68 -7.53
CA PRO A 150 -2.66 -2.22 -7.17
C PRO A 150 -3.75 -1.72 -8.13
N GLN A 151 -4.68 -2.61 -8.44
CA GLN A 151 -5.88 -2.32 -9.21
C GLN A 151 -7.09 -2.56 -8.32
N SER A 152 -8.04 -1.65 -8.28
CA SER A 152 -9.32 -1.86 -7.64
C SER A 152 -10.44 -1.59 -8.63
N ARG A 153 -11.50 -2.40 -8.55
CA ARG A 153 -12.67 -2.28 -9.44
C ARG A 153 -12.32 -2.33 -10.94
N GLY A 154 -11.20 -2.99 -11.30
CA GLY A 154 -10.74 -3.11 -12.68
C GLY A 154 -10.05 -1.86 -13.25
N PHE A 155 -9.58 -0.96 -12.39
CA PHE A 155 -8.76 0.18 -12.76
C PHE A 155 -7.42 0.13 -12.02
N GLU A 156 -6.33 0.42 -12.71
CA GLU A 156 -5.00 0.54 -12.10
C GLU A 156 -4.92 1.85 -11.32
N ALA A 157 -4.39 1.79 -10.10
CA ALA A 157 -4.14 2.97 -9.28
C ALA A 157 -2.97 3.78 -9.84
N ASP A 158 -3.12 5.09 -9.88
CA ASP A 158 -2.00 5.98 -10.11
C ASP A 158 -1.03 5.93 -8.91
N VAL A 159 0.25 5.87 -9.21
CA VAL A 159 1.30 5.54 -8.24
C VAL A 159 1.51 6.60 -7.16
N ILE A 160 0.99 7.81 -7.34
CA ILE A 160 1.07 8.91 -6.37
C ILE A 160 -0.33 9.40 -5.98
N SER A 161 -1.18 9.73 -6.97
CA SER A 161 -2.46 10.36 -6.66
C SER A 161 -3.42 9.42 -5.93
N ASN A 162 -3.33 8.10 -6.15
CA ASN A 162 -4.13 7.08 -5.46
C ASN A 162 -3.43 6.47 -4.24
N SER A 163 -2.18 6.85 -3.92
CA SER A 163 -1.37 6.23 -2.87
C SER A 163 -1.00 7.23 -1.78
N ARG A 164 -1.11 6.81 -0.51
CA ARG A 164 -0.87 7.68 0.65
C ARG A 164 -0.16 6.94 1.76
N ILE A 165 0.76 7.63 2.40
CA ILE A 165 1.35 7.23 3.69
C ILE A 165 0.83 8.20 4.73
N ASP A 166 0.06 7.69 5.70
CA ASP A 166 -0.55 8.48 6.78
C ASP A 166 -1.29 9.75 6.31
N GLY A 167 -2.05 9.63 5.21
CA GLY A 167 -2.86 10.68 4.60
C GLY A 167 -2.16 11.55 3.57
N LEU A 168 -0.84 11.46 3.42
CA LEU A 168 -0.02 12.24 2.50
C LEU A 168 0.33 11.47 1.23
N ASN A 169 0.23 12.09 0.07
CA ASN A 169 0.57 11.45 -1.20
C ASN A 169 2.02 10.97 -1.20
N ALA A 170 2.24 9.73 -1.65
CA ALA A 170 3.55 9.11 -1.73
C ALA A 170 3.68 8.26 -2.98
N PHE A 171 4.88 8.18 -3.53
CA PHE A 171 5.23 7.33 -4.65
C PHE A 171 5.40 5.89 -4.15
N THR A 172 4.52 4.97 -4.54
CA THR A 172 4.48 3.60 -3.98
C THR A 172 4.84 2.51 -4.97
N VAL A 173 5.27 2.87 -6.17
CA VAL A 173 5.72 1.88 -7.16
C VAL A 173 7.07 1.24 -6.82
N THR A 174 7.86 1.86 -5.94
CA THR A 174 9.07 1.24 -5.38
C THR A 174 8.70 0.29 -4.24
N PRO A 175 9.50 -0.74 -3.96
CA PRO A 175 9.26 -1.65 -2.84
C PRO A 175 9.22 -0.92 -1.49
N TYR A 176 8.35 -1.38 -0.61
CA TYR A 176 8.28 -0.98 0.79
C TYR A 176 8.25 -2.20 1.69
N ALA A 177 9.02 -2.15 2.78
CA ALA A 177 9.00 -3.18 3.80
C ALA A 177 7.67 -3.18 4.55
N ALA A 178 6.97 -4.33 4.61
CA ALA A 178 5.70 -4.43 5.34
C ALA A 178 5.89 -4.21 6.85
N GLU A 179 7.09 -4.45 7.35
CA GLU A 179 7.47 -4.35 8.74
C GLU A 179 7.35 -2.94 9.34
N GLN A 180 7.29 -1.88 8.51
CA GLN A 180 7.09 -0.50 8.99
C GLN A 180 5.61 -0.12 9.17
N PHE A 181 4.67 -0.91 8.63
CA PHE A 181 3.25 -0.55 8.63
C PHE A 181 2.45 -1.25 9.74
N ASP A 182 1.46 -0.54 10.27
CA ASP A 182 0.44 -1.05 11.18
C ASP A 182 -0.75 -1.62 10.41
N ASN A 183 -1.08 -1.02 9.28
CA ASN A 183 -2.20 -1.46 8.46
C ASN A 183 -2.09 -0.94 7.04
N VAL A 184 -2.79 -1.62 6.13
CA VAL A 184 -3.03 -1.14 4.77
C VAL A 184 -4.53 -1.10 4.54
N GLN A 185 -5.03 0.03 4.04
CA GLN A 185 -6.45 0.27 3.80
C GLN A 185 -6.68 0.60 2.33
N VAL A 186 -7.77 0.10 1.77
CA VAL A 186 -8.30 0.55 0.48
C VAL A 186 -9.66 1.20 0.67
N LEU A 187 -9.78 2.44 0.21
CA LEU A 187 -11.06 3.08 -0.10
C LEU A 187 -11.39 2.73 -1.54
N ASN A 188 -12.34 1.85 -1.78
CA ASN A 188 -12.73 1.49 -3.15
C ASN A 188 -13.47 2.64 -3.82
N GLY A 189 -13.26 2.79 -5.13
CA GLY A 189 -13.96 3.74 -5.96
C GLY A 189 -13.42 5.17 -5.95
N LEU A 190 -14.25 6.12 -6.33
CA LEU A 190 -13.89 7.51 -6.55
C LEU A 190 -13.85 8.32 -5.25
N ALA A 191 -12.66 8.67 -4.80
CA ALA A 191 -12.44 9.55 -3.66
C ALA A 191 -11.88 10.94 -4.06
N GLY A 192 -12.02 11.34 -5.32
CA GLY A 192 -11.48 12.62 -5.84
C GLY A 192 -12.02 13.86 -5.14
N ALA A 193 -13.21 13.81 -4.58
CA ALA A 193 -13.77 14.90 -3.78
C ALA A 193 -13.14 15.04 -2.38
N LEU A 194 -12.47 13.99 -1.90
CA LEU A 194 -11.74 13.99 -0.61
C LEU A 194 -10.25 14.28 -0.82
N TYR A 195 -9.68 13.79 -1.90
CA TYR A 195 -8.24 13.75 -2.05
C TYR A 195 -7.71 14.49 -3.28
N GLY A 196 -8.60 15.09 -4.08
CA GLY A 196 -8.23 15.74 -5.33
C GLY A 196 -8.17 14.77 -6.51
N PRO A 197 -7.50 15.19 -7.61
CA PRO A 197 -7.47 14.44 -8.87
C PRO A 197 -6.90 13.05 -8.70
N GLN A 198 -7.71 12.03 -9.03
CA GLN A 198 -7.30 10.62 -9.03
C GLN A 198 -8.22 9.78 -9.91
N ASN A 199 -7.76 8.59 -10.29
CA ASN A 199 -8.56 7.65 -11.07
C ASN A 199 -9.51 6.81 -10.17
N PRO A 200 -10.47 6.06 -10.76
CA PRO A 200 -11.47 5.32 -9.98
C PRO A 200 -10.96 4.01 -9.36
N ALA A 201 -9.66 3.80 -9.28
CA ALA A 201 -9.04 2.64 -8.66
C ALA A 201 -9.09 2.65 -7.12
N GLY A 202 -9.70 3.67 -6.51
CA GLY A 202 -9.71 3.83 -5.07
C GLY A 202 -8.46 4.51 -4.54
N THR A 203 -8.38 4.62 -3.22
CA THR A 203 -7.23 5.19 -2.51
C THR A 203 -6.61 4.13 -1.62
N PHE A 204 -5.31 3.91 -1.78
CA PHE A 204 -4.51 3.00 -0.95
C PHE A 204 -3.81 3.81 0.13
N GLU A 205 -4.15 3.53 1.37
CA GLU A 205 -3.63 4.20 2.56
C GLU A 205 -2.74 3.25 3.35
N TYR A 206 -1.49 3.60 3.55
CA TYR A 206 -0.49 2.85 4.29
C TYR A 206 -0.26 3.52 5.64
N GLY A 207 -0.83 2.94 6.70
CA GLY A 207 -0.71 3.46 8.06
C GLY A 207 0.59 3.03 8.70
N LEU A 208 1.43 3.99 9.12
CA LEU A 208 2.69 3.72 9.79
C LEU A 208 2.47 3.17 11.22
N LYS A 209 3.42 2.40 11.71
CA LYS A 209 3.48 2.02 13.13
C LYS A 209 3.73 3.26 13.98
N ARG A 210 3.00 3.39 15.09
CA ARG A 210 3.12 4.52 16.01
C ARG A 210 3.75 4.10 17.34
N PRO A 211 4.37 5.04 18.10
CA PRO A 211 4.83 4.79 19.44
C PRO A 211 3.75 4.19 20.32
N THR A 212 4.12 3.25 21.19
CA THR A 212 3.23 2.54 22.10
C THR A 212 3.34 3.05 23.53
N ASP A 213 2.25 3.02 24.29
CA ASP A 213 2.27 3.38 25.70
C ASP A 213 3.04 2.35 26.53
N GLU A 214 2.86 1.07 26.24
CA GLU A 214 3.66 0.00 26.82
C GLU A 214 4.99 -0.13 26.08
N ARG A 215 6.06 -0.37 26.81
CA ARG A 215 7.38 -0.60 26.22
C ARG A 215 7.38 -1.93 25.48
N ILE A 216 7.83 -1.89 24.22
CA ILE A 216 8.04 -3.06 23.37
C ILE A 216 9.53 -3.12 23.02
N ASN A 217 10.14 -4.30 23.17
CA ASN A 217 11.45 -4.62 22.61
C ASN A 217 11.32 -6.00 21.98
N ARG A 218 11.15 -6.03 20.67
CA ARG A 218 10.88 -7.24 19.91
C ARG A 218 12.01 -7.53 18.95
N LEU A 219 12.43 -8.77 18.90
CA LEU A 219 13.36 -9.29 17.91
C LEU A 219 12.68 -10.42 17.14
N VAL A 220 12.76 -10.36 15.81
CA VAL A 220 12.27 -11.40 14.91
C VAL A 220 13.43 -11.88 14.05
N VAL A 221 13.62 -13.19 14.01
CA VAL A 221 14.55 -13.84 13.07
C VAL A 221 13.74 -14.78 12.19
N GLY A 222 13.98 -14.75 10.89
CA GLY A 222 13.23 -15.56 9.95
C GLY A 222 14.10 -16.15 8.86
N VAL A 223 13.58 -17.22 8.25
CA VAL A 223 14.18 -17.88 7.08
C VAL A 223 13.06 -18.14 6.07
N ASP A 224 13.27 -17.72 4.83
CA ASP A 224 12.40 -18.07 3.71
C ASP A 224 13.00 -19.21 2.89
N SER A 225 12.15 -19.82 2.06
CA SER A 225 12.58 -20.89 1.16
C SER A 225 13.82 -20.50 0.38
N ILE A 226 14.68 -21.50 0.20
CA ILE A 226 15.94 -21.44 -0.52
C ILE A 226 17.06 -20.69 0.23
N GLY A 227 16.77 -19.95 1.32
CA GLY A 227 17.81 -19.49 2.23
C GLY A 227 17.96 -17.98 2.41
N THR A 228 16.90 -17.20 2.26
CA THR A 228 16.91 -15.80 2.70
C THR A 228 16.79 -15.75 4.22
N LEU A 229 17.82 -15.26 4.90
CA LEU A 229 17.79 -14.94 6.32
C LEU A 229 17.21 -13.53 6.49
N MET A 230 16.37 -13.35 7.51
CA MET A 230 15.80 -12.05 7.88
C MET A 230 15.93 -11.82 9.37
N GLU A 231 16.30 -10.61 9.74
CA GLU A 231 16.38 -10.10 11.10
C GLU A 231 15.61 -8.78 11.19
N ASN A 232 14.71 -8.67 12.17
CA ASN A 232 13.96 -7.44 12.41
C ASN A 232 13.93 -7.12 13.91
N ALA A 233 14.19 -5.87 14.26
CA ALA A 233 14.06 -5.36 15.62
C ALA A 233 13.03 -4.23 15.66
N ASP A 234 12.08 -4.28 16.60
CA ASP A 234 11.04 -3.29 16.83
C ASP A 234 11.08 -2.86 18.30
N SER A 235 11.50 -1.63 18.56
CA SER A 235 11.57 -1.05 19.91
C SER A 235 10.67 0.18 19.98
N SER A 236 9.81 0.20 20.99
CA SER A 236 8.85 1.28 21.17
C SER A 236 8.58 1.56 22.65
N GLY A 237 8.18 2.79 22.95
CA GLY A 237 7.78 3.19 24.30
C GLY A 237 7.66 4.71 24.43
N ARG A 238 7.41 5.14 25.67
CA ARG A 238 7.31 6.55 26.02
C ARG A 238 8.36 6.95 27.04
N LEU A 239 8.88 8.14 26.90
CA LEU A 239 9.90 8.75 27.77
C LEU A 239 9.38 10.05 28.38
N GLY A 240 10.08 10.48 29.44
CA GLY A 240 9.79 11.72 30.15
C GLY A 240 8.62 11.61 31.12
N ARG A 241 8.40 12.71 31.87
CA ARG A 241 7.30 12.80 32.83
C ARG A 241 5.96 12.77 32.09
N HIS A 242 5.07 11.86 32.48
CA HIS A 242 3.77 11.63 31.82
C HIS A 242 3.83 11.11 30.37
N GLY A 243 5.00 10.57 29.93
CA GLY A 243 5.12 9.96 28.60
C GLY A 243 4.98 10.94 27.44
N TRP A 244 5.41 12.21 27.60
CA TRP A 244 5.24 13.25 26.57
C TRP A 244 6.00 12.99 25.28
N PHE A 245 7.04 12.15 25.32
CA PHE A 245 7.82 11.78 24.13
C PHE A 245 7.66 10.29 23.87
N GLY A 246 6.98 9.95 22.79
CA GLY A 246 6.87 8.60 22.27
C GLY A 246 7.93 8.34 21.20
N TYR A 247 8.46 7.12 21.16
CA TYR A 247 9.38 6.66 20.13
C TYR A 247 9.02 5.26 19.66
N ARG A 248 9.27 4.99 18.39
CA ARG A 248 9.30 3.64 17.83
C ARG A 248 10.38 3.56 16.77
N ILE A 249 11.22 2.53 16.85
CA ILE A 249 12.35 2.30 15.94
C ILE A 249 12.22 0.88 15.41
N ASN A 250 12.23 0.75 14.09
CA ASN A 250 12.26 -0.55 13.40
C ASN A 250 13.55 -0.66 12.59
N LEU A 251 14.24 -1.79 12.74
CA LEU A 251 15.43 -2.15 11.98
C LEU A 251 15.15 -3.45 11.26
N LEU A 252 15.52 -3.55 9.99
CA LEU A 252 15.38 -4.75 9.19
C LEU A 252 16.66 -5.01 8.41
N HIS A 253 17.10 -6.25 8.43
CA HIS A 253 18.09 -6.79 7.50
C HIS A 253 17.57 -8.11 6.93
N GLY A 254 17.73 -8.32 5.62
CA GLY A 254 17.42 -9.58 4.96
C GLY A 254 18.36 -9.80 3.79
N ASP A 255 18.94 -11.00 3.68
CA ASP A 255 19.89 -11.34 2.63
C ASP A 255 19.80 -12.84 2.29
N GLY A 256 19.88 -13.17 1.01
CA GLY A 256 19.93 -14.55 0.56
C GLY A 256 19.22 -14.79 -0.76
N THR A 257 18.94 -16.06 -1.05
CA THR A 257 18.24 -16.49 -2.25
C THR A 257 16.73 -16.31 -2.06
N SER A 258 16.04 -15.75 -3.05
CA SER A 258 14.58 -15.58 -3.04
C SER A 258 13.86 -16.89 -3.44
N TYR A 259 12.56 -16.82 -3.66
CA TYR A 259 11.71 -17.97 -4.04
C TYR A 259 12.00 -18.55 -5.44
N VAL A 260 12.70 -17.80 -6.29
CA VAL A 260 13.22 -18.29 -7.58
C VAL A 260 14.62 -18.81 -7.36
N GLN A 261 14.87 -20.05 -7.80
CA GLN A 261 16.20 -20.63 -7.69
C GLN A 261 17.23 -19.79 -8.47
N ASP A 262 18.44 -19.64 -7.92
CA ASP A 262 19.53 -18.84 -8.45
C ASP A 262 19.27 -17.31 -8.43
N SER A 263 18.18 -16.86 -7.81
CA SER A 263 17.95 -15.45 -7.54
C SER A 263 18.59 -15.00 -6.22
N TRP A 264 18.70 -13.72 -6.04
CA TRP A 264 19.24 -13.13 -4.82
C TRP A 264 18.46 -11.87 -4.44
N ILE A 265 18.21 -11.70 -3.14
CA ILE A 265 17.51 -10.55 -2.58
C ILE A 265 18.24 -10.01 -1.34
N ARG A 266 18.31 -8.69 -1.23
CA ARG A 266 18.76 -8.00 -0.02
C ARG A 266 17.81 -6.87 0.33
N ARG A 267 17.45 -6.76 1.62
CA ARG A 267 16.59 -5.71 2.15
C ARG A 267 17.22 -5.11 3.40
N ASN A 268 17.29 -3.78 3.47
CA ASN A 268 17.69 -3.09 4.69
C ASN A 268 16.75 -1.94 4.96
N MET A 269 16.27 -1.81 6.19
CA MET A 269 15.41 -0.71 6.60
C MET A 269 15.81 -0.17 7.97
N VAL A 270 15.74 1.14 8.06
CA VAL A 270 15.70 1.86 9.34
C VAL A 270 14.48 2.77 9.28
N SER A 271 13.55 2.62 10.22
CA SER A 271 12.47 3.59 10.41
C SER A 271 12.43 4.06 11.87
N ALA A 272 12.09 5.33 12.03
CA ALA A 272 11.95 5.96 13.34
C ALA A 272 10.70 6.84 13.33
N ASP A 273 9.82 6.58 14.27
CA ASP A 273 8.55 7.27 14.45
C ASP A 273 8.53 7.89 15.84
N PHE A 274 8.20 9.16 15.91
CA PHE A 274 8.14 9.91 17.15
C PHE A 274 6.80 10.62 17.27
N ASP A 275 6.27 10.69 18.49
CA ASP A 275 5.19 11.58 18.84
C ASP A 275 5.57 12.45 20.05
N ILE A 276 5.34 13.74 19.93
CA ILE A 276 5.68 14.74 20.95
C ILE A 276 4.37 15.39 21.41
N HIS A 277 3.95 15.05 22.63
CA HIS A 277 2.77 15.62 23.27
C HIS A 277 3.17 16.88 24.01
N PHE A 278 2.94 18.06 23.44
CA PHE A 278 3.18 19.35 24.09
C PHE A 278 2.20 19.57 25.27
N ASP A 279 0.97 19.14 25.05
CA ASP A 279 -0.12 19.09 26.01
C ASP A 279 -1.13 18.00 25.61
N ARG A 280 -2.33 18.00 26.24
CA ARG A 280 -3.40 17.02 25.92
C ARG A 280 -4.03 17.24 24.54
N ASP A 281 -3.88 18.42 24.00
CA ASP A 281 -4.57 18.88 22.79
C ASP A 281 -3.63 19.03 21.60
N THR A 282 -2.31 19.00 21.83
CA THR A 282 -1.30 19.27 20.80
C THR A 282 -0.30 18.14 20.68
N VAL A 283 -0.23 17.49 19.51
CA VAL A 283 0.71 16.41 19.21
C VAL A 283 1.43 16.70 17.90
N LEU A 284 2.75 16.58 17.91
CA LEU A 284 3.60 16.57 16.73
C LEU A 284 4.07 15.15 16.48
N GLU A 285 3.70 14.60 15.32
CA GLU A 285 4.19 13.32 14.81
C GLU A 285 5.31 13.56 13.81
N LEU A 286 6.41 12.82 13.94
CA LEU A 286 7.57 12.87 13.06
C LEU A 286 7.96 11.45 12.68
N ASP A 287 8.12 11.20 11.38
CA ASP A 287 8.48 9.89 10.86
C ASP A 287 9.64 10.04 9.87
N ALA A 288 10.59 9.12 9.93
CA ALA A 288 11.70 9.05 9.00
C ALA A 288 12.00 7.59 8.69
N SER A 289 12.13 7.25 7.41
CA SER A 289 12.52 5.91 7.00
C SER A 289 13.51 5.94 5.85
N HIS A 290 14.45 4.99 5.89
CA HIS A 290 15.38 4.66 4.83
C HIS A 290 15.24 3.18 4.52
N TYR A 291 14.97 2.83 3.26
CA TYR A 291 14.81 1.45 2.82
C TYR A 291 15.59 1.21 1.53
N THR A 292 16.43 0.18 1.53
CA THR A 292 17.10 -0.34 0.33
C THR A 292 16.57 -1.72 0.00
N PHE A 293 16.35 -1.96 -1.29
CA PHE A 293 15.90 -3.23 -1.82
C PHE A 293 16.69 -3.55 -3.08
N ASP A 294 17.41 -4.66 -3.04
CA ASP A 294 18.18 -5.18 -4.16
C ASP A 294 17.72 -6.59 -4.50
N GLU A 295 17.46 -6.85 -5.77
CA GLU A 295 17.00 -8.13 -6.27
C GLU A 295 17.68 -8.47 -7.60
N ARG A 296 18.07 -9.73 -7.78
CA ARG A 296 18.70 -10.27 -8.99
C ARG A 296 18.17 -11.66 -9.30
N GLY A 297 18.27 -12.06 -10.57
CA GLY A 297 17.88 -13.39 -11.01
C GLY A 297 16.38 -13.61 -11.11
N MET A 298 15.59 -12.55 -11.14
CA MET A 298 14.13 -12.65 -11.25
C MET A 298 13.70 -12.95 -12.69
N PRO A 299 12.55 -13.65 -12.87
CA PRO A 299 12.01 -13.98 -14.18
C PRO A 299 11.70 -12.74 -15.00
N ALA A 300 11.85 -12.86 -16.32
CA ALA A 300 11.46 -11.81 -17.26
C ALA A 300 9.94 -11.63 -17.32
N GLY A 301 9.48 -10.41 -17.62
CA GLY A 301 8.13 -10.17 -18.12
C GLY A 301 7.97 -10.75 -19.53
N ILE A 302 6.82 -11.34 -19.80
CA ILE A 302 6.53 -11.99 -21.10
C ILE A 302 5.73 -11.03 -21.98
N ASN A 303 6.29 -10.58 -23.09
CA ASN A 303 5.58 -9.80 -24.11
C ASN A 303 4.96 -10.75 -25.13
N LEU A 304 3.64 -10.70 -25.30
CA LEU A 304 2.91 -11.59 -26.17
C LEU A 304 3.20 -11.39 -27.67
N ASN A 305 3.55 -10.16 -28.09
CA ASN A 305 3.90 -9.83 -29.46
C ASN A 305 2.90 -10.39 -30.52
N GLY A 306 1.61 -10.38 -30.21
CA GLY A 306 0.55 -10.90 -31.07
C GLY A 306 0.36 -12.41 -31.03
N HIS A 307 1.12 -13.14 -30.23
CA HIS A 307 0.95 -14.56 -30.02
C HIS A 307 -0.05 -14.86 -28.88
N ALA A 308 -0.64 -16.07 -28.90
CA ALA A 308 -1.47 -16.52 -27.81
C ALA A 308 -0.61 -16.72 -26.54
N LEU A 309 -1.18 -16.38 -25.39
CA LEU A 309 -0.53 -16.61 -24.10
C LEU A 309 -0.38 -18.11 -23.84
N PRO A 310 0.85 -18.65 -23.68
CA PRO A 310 1.06 -20.06 -23.41
C PRO A 310 0.74 -20.40 -21.94
N GLU A 311 0.88 -21.65 -21.55
CA GLU A 311 0.81 -22.04 -20.12
C GLU A 311 1.91 -21.35 -19.30
N ALA A 312 1.62 -21.07 -18.04
CA ALA A 312 2.60 -20.44 -17.16
C ALA A 312 3.80 -21.38 -16.90
N PRO A 313 5.04 -20.87 -16.97
CA PRO A 313 6.23 -21.66 -16.68
C PRO A 313 6.32 -22.01 -15.19
N ASP A 314 7.14 -23.00 -14.87
CA ASP A 314 7.45 -23.40 -13.50
C ASP A 314 8.63 -22.57 -12.98
N LEU A 315 8.34 -21.54 -12.19
CA LEU A 315 9.37 -20.66 -11.60
C LEU A 315 10.22 -21.34 -10.52
N GLY A 316 9.87 -22.55 -10.07
CA GLY A 316 10.70 -23.36 -9.17
C GLY A 316 11.88 -24.05 -9.87
N LYS A 317 11.97 -23.95 -11.21
CA LYS A 317 13.10 -24.47 -11.96
C LYS A 317 14.30 -23.53 -11.91
N PRO A 318 15.55 -24.06 -12.03
CA PRO A 318 16.73 -23.22 -12.16
C PRO A 318 16.71 -22.39 -13.46
N HIS A 319 17.44 -21.29 -13.47
CA HIS A 319 17.70 -20.44 -14.65
C HIS A 319 16.45 -19.75 -15.21
N MET A 320 15.39 -19.56 -14.39
CA MET A 320 14.20 -18.81 -14.79
C MET A 320 14.45 -17.31 -14.94
N GLY A 321 15.50 -16.79 -14.32
CA GLY A 321 15.97 -15.42 -14.46
C GLY A 321 17.43 -15.36 -14.88
N GLN A 322 17.87 -14.17 -15.26
CA GLN A 322 19.29 -13.89 -15.56
C GLN A 322 19.93 -13.29 -14.30
N ASP A 323 21.08 -13.80 -13.86
CA ASP A 323 21.77 -13.39 -12.63
C ASP A 323 22.12 -11.90 -12.56
N TYR A 324 22.26 -11.26 -13.72
CA TYR A 324 22.52 -9.81 -13.86
C TYR A 324 21.23 -8.97 -13.96
N ALA A 325 20.08 -9.59 -14.24
CA ALA A 325 18.81 -8.89 -14.37
C ALA A 325 18.10 -8.75 -13.02
N GLY A 326 17.60 -7.57 -12.73
CA GLY A 326 16.91 -7.32 -11.49
C GLY A 326 16.72 -5.83 -11.18
N TYR A 327 16.55 -5.55 -9.92
CA TYR A 327 16.08 -4.28 -9.44
C TYR A 327 16.90 -3.82 -8.22
N ASN A 328 17.32 -2.56 -8.21
CA ASN A 328 17.87 -1.90 -7.04
C ASN A 328 17.01 -0.68 -6.75
N SER A 329 16.63 -0.48 -5.52
CA SER A 329 15.94 0.74 -5.11
C SER A 329 16.42 1.26 -3.77
N GLU A 330 16.36 2.56 -3.65
CA GLU A 330 16.55 3.30 -2.40
C GLU A 330 15.36 4.22 -2.22
N ASN A 331 14.77 4.21 -1.03
CA ASN A 331 13.59 5.00 -0.72
C ASN A 331 13.77 5.69 0.64
N ASN A 332 13.78 7.01 0.61
CA ASN A 332 13.90 7.88 1.78
C ASN A 332 12.58 8.63 1.97
N VAL A 333 11.94 8.50 3.12
CA VAL A 333 10.67 9.17 3.44
C VAL A 333 10.82 9.95 4.74
N PHE A 334 10.39 11.19 4.73
CA PHE A 334 10.29 12.05 5.91
C PHE A 334 8.87 12.62 5.99
N LEU A 335 8.24 12.50 7.13
CA LEU A 335 6.88 12.96 7.35
C LEU A 335 6.80 13.74 8.67
N ALA A 336 6.02 14.82 8.67
CA ALA A 336 5.69 15.57 9.87
C ALA A 336 4.21 15.96 9.88
N LYS A 337 3.52 15.76 11.01
CA LYS A 337 2.12 16.16 11.20
C LYS A 337 1.94 16.82 12.55
N LEU A 338 1.33 17.98 12.55
CA LEU A 338 0.88 18.69 13.75
C LEU A 338 -0.64 18.56 13.85
N LYS A 339 -1.10 17.99 14.96
CA LYS A 339 -2.50 17.85 15.32
C LYS A 339 -2.78 18.72 16.53
N HIS A 340 -3.87 19.52 16.48
CA HIS A 340 -4.26 20.34 17.61
C HIS A 340 -5.78 20.40 17.75
N ARG A 341 -6.26 20.13 18.95
CA ARG A 341 -7.66 20.32 19.32
C ARG A 341 -7.84 21.72 19.92
N ILE A 342 -8.46 22.61 19.16
CA ILE A 342 -8.71 24.01 19.58
C ILE A 342 -9.69 24.03 20.75
N ASN A 343 -10.74 23.21 20.67
CA ASN A 343 -11.75 22.99 21.69
C ASN A 343 -12.55 21.70 21.37
N ASP A 344 -13.62 21.43 22.12
CA ASP A 344 -14.42 20.20 21.94
C ASP A 344 -15.11 20.10 20.56
N ASN A 345 -15.23 21.20 19.83
CA ASN A 345 -15.91 21.24 18.55
C ASN A 345 -14.97 21.46 17.36
N TRP A 346 -13.74 21.92 17.58
CA TRP A 346 -12.85 22.30 16.49
C TRP A 346 -11.45 21.74 16.69
N SER A 347 -10.91 21.19 15.63
CA SER A 347 -9.52 20.73 15.55
C SER A 347 -8.89 21.16 14.23
N PHE A 348 -7.55 21.18 14.19
CA PHE A 348 -6.82 21.29 12.94
C PHE A 348 -5.71 20.25 12.85
N LEU A 349 -5.37 19.93 11.62
CA LEU A 349 -4.26 19.05 11.24
C LEU A 349 -3.47 19.75 10.13
N ILE A 350 -2.16 19.81 10.28
CA ILE A 350 -1.23 20.26 9.22
C ILE A 350 -0.16 19.20 9.06
N GLY A 351 0.15 18.80 7.83
CA GLY A 351 1.15 17.80 7.58
C GLY A 351 1.87 17.97 6.26
N GLY A 352 3.07 17.44 6.19
CA GLY A 352 3.89 17.38 5.00
C GLY A 352 4.71 16.10 4.94
N LEU A 353 4.99 15.63 3.74
CA LEU A 353 5.86 14.50 3.44
C LEU A 353 6.85 14.91 2.35
N TYR A 354 8.09 14.53 2.53
CA TYR A 354 9.11 14.53 1.49
C TYR A 354 9.62 13.11 1.26
N GLN A 355 9.67 12.71 0.01
CA GLN A 355 10.17 11.42 -0.42
C GLN A 355 11.19 11.61 -1.54
N ASP A 356 12.29 10.86 -1.44
CA ASP A 356 13.30 10.71 -2.48
C ASP A 356 13.43 9.20 -2.77
N SER A 357 13.05 8.80 -3.98
CA SER A 357 12.93 7.39 -4.37
C SER A 357 13.70 7.14 -5.66
N ALA A 358 14.88 6.55 -5.54
CA ALA A 358 15.72 6.17 -6.66
C ALA A 358 15.57 4.69 -6.97
N ARG A 359 15.58 4.33 -8.27
CA ARG A 359 15.56 2.94 -8.71
C ARG A 359 16.44 2.73 -9.93
N GLN A 360 17.13 1.60 -9.95
CA GLN A 360 17.82 1.09 -11.10
C GLN A 360 17.24 -0.25 -11.51
N VAL A 361 16.80 -0.37 -12.74
CA VAL A 361 16.20 -1.58 -13.26
C VAL A 361 17.08 -2.13 -14.38
N PHE A 362 17.48 -3.39 -14.24
CA PHE A 362 17.99 -4.21 -15.32
C PHE A 362 16.87 -5.16 -15.75
N GLU A 363 15.99 -4.67 -16.58
CA GLU A 363 14.79 -5.38 -16.95
C GLU A 363 15.06 -6.34 -18.09
N SER A 364 14.81 -7.64 -17.83
CA SER A 364 14.72 -8.64 -18.88
C SER A 364 13.28 -8.76 -19.37
N ALA A 365 13.10 -8.80 -20.69
CA ALA A 365 11.80 -8.98 -21.31
C ALA A 365 11.89 -10.10 -22.36
N ASP A 366 11.00 -11.08 -22.25
CA ASP A 366 10.89 -12.22 -23.17
C ASP A 366 9.78 -11.93 -24.18
N THR A 367 10.14 -11.67 -25.42
CA THR A 367 9.19 -11.45 -26.50
C THR A 367 8.89 -12.76 -27.19
N LEU A 368 7.61 -13.20 -27.16
CA LEU A 368 7.19 -14.42 -27.81
C LEU A 368 7.43 -14.39 -29.31
N ILE A 369 7.88 -15.52 -29.86
CA ILE A 369 8.06 -15.77 -31.30
C ILE A 369 7.13 -16.85 -31.84
N ASN A 370 6.39 -17.53 -30.95
CA ASN A 370 5.35 -18.52 -31.30
C ASN A 370 4.40 -18.75 -30.11
N ASN A 371 3.31 -19.49 -30.35
CA ASN A 371 2.29 -19.81 -29.34
C ASN A 371 2.71 -20.94 -28.39
N SER A 372 3.88 -21.55 -28.58
CA SER A 372 4.39 -22.67 -27.77
C SER A 372 5.38 -22.23 -26.70
N GLY A 373 5.50 -20.90 -26.45
CA GLY A 373 6.41 -20.37 -25.43
C GLY A 373 7.86 -20.22 -25.90
N GLY A 374 8.11 -20.21 -27.22
CA GLY A 374 9.39 -19.76 -27.75
C GLY A 374 9.53 -18.25 -27.66
N TYR A 375 10.74 -17.75 -27.29
CA TYR A 375 10.95 -16.31 -27.08
C TYR A 375 12.34 -15.83 -27.55
N ASN A 376 12.43 -14.54 -27.79
CA ASN A 376 13.68 -13.80 -27.82
C ASN A 376 13.73 -12.90 -26.59
N GLN A 377 14.87 -12.91 -25.88
CA GLN A 377 15.05 -12.09 -24.68
C GLN A 377 15.87 -10.85 -25.00
N THR A 378 15.42 -9.72 -24.49
CA THR A 378 16.17 -8.47 -24.44
C THR A 378 16.37 -8.05 -22.99
N VAL A 379 17.51 -7.44 -22.70
CA VAL A 379 17.77 -6.80 -21.43
C VAL A 379 17.99 -5.32 -21.65
N SER A 380 17.17 -4.51 -20.96
CA SER A 380 17.37 -3.07 -20.89
C SER A 380 18.29 -2.77 -19.74
N ALA A 381 19.55 -2.54 -20.05
CA ALA A 381 20.56 -2.17 -19.07
C ALA A 381 20.63 -0.66 -18.99
N ALA A 382 20.54 -0.13 -17.80
CA ALA A 382 20.84 1.25 -17.50
C ALA A 382 19.92 2.31 -18.11
N ALA A 383 18.95 1.90 -18.88
CA ALA A 383 17.96 2.81 -19.46
C ALA A 383 17.06 3.45 -18.40
N THR A 384 17.06 2.93 -17.18
CA THR A 384 16.04 3.22 -16.18
C THR A 384 16.58 3.53 -14.80
N VAL A 385 17.65 4.28 -14.69
CA VAL A 385 18.00 4.95 -13.42
C VAL A 385 17.04 6.12 -13.24
N ASN A 386 15.89 5.85 -12.66
CA ASN A 386 14.89 6.84 -12.38
C ASN A 386 15.05 7.33 -10.94
N ASP A 387 14.75 8.60 -10.74
CA ASP A 387 14.68 9.20 -9.41
C ASP A 387 13.38 10.02 -9.32
N PHE A 388 12.61 9.81 -8.27
CA PHE A 388 11.31 10.44 -8.06
C PHE A 388 11.35 11.20 -6.73
N LYS A 389 11.18 12.53 -6.82
CA LYS A 389 11.15 13.39 -5.66
C LYS A 389 9.74 13.90 -5.46
N VAL A 390 9.11 13.47 -4.37
CA VAL A 390 7.73 13.83 -4.05
C VAL A 390 7.71 14.70 -2.80
N GLY A 391 7.09 15.87 -2.93
CA GLY A 391 6.70 16.71 -1.80
C GLY A 391 5.19 16.78 -1.71
N SER A 392 4.58 16.32 -0.62
CA SER A 392 3.15 16.42 -0.43
C SER A 392 2.77 17.20 0.82
N ASN A 393 1.56 17.74 0.82
CA ASN A 393 1.07 18.59 1.90
C ASN A 393 -0.41 18.32 2.18
N MET A 394 -0.83 18.59 3.41
CA MET A 394 -2.23 18.67 3.81
C MET A 394 -2.43 19.67 4.95
N ALA A 395 -3.56 20.34 4.95
CA ALA A 395 -3.99 21.18 6.06
C ALA A 395 -5.53 21.16 6.13
N TYR A 396 -6.09 20.76 7.26
CA TYR A 396 -7.53 20.62 7.47
C TYR A 396 -7.96 21.26 8.77
N ILE A 397 -9.14 21.88 8.75
CA ILE A 397 -9.88 22.30 9.93
C ILE A 397 -11.17 21.49 9.95
N ASN A 398 -11.40 20.77 11.02
CA ASN A 398 -12.59 19.98 11.27
C ASN A 398 -13.44 20.65 12.35
N GLY A 399 -14.75 20.67 12.14
CA GLY A 399 -15.67 21.33 13.06
C GLY A 399 -17.00 20.61 13.24
N HIS A 400 -17.54 20.67 14.46
CA HIS A 400 -18.87 20.18 14.79
C HIS A 400 -19.79 21.36 15.15
N VAL A 401 -20.81 21.59 14.34
CA VAL A 401 -21.73 22.73 14.50
C VAL A 401 -23.16 22.24 14.57
N ARG A 402 -24.03 22.99 15.23
CA ARG A 402 -25.48 22.74 15.25
C ARG A 402 -26.26 23.92 14.72
N THR A 403 -27.19 23.65 13.81
CA THR A 403 -28.15 24.61 13.29
C THR A 403 -29.55 24.15 13.67
N GLY A 404 -30.03 24.61 14.81
CA GLY A 404 -31.25 24.09 15.41
C GLY A 404 -31.10 22.63 15.84
N PHE A 405 -31.90 21.74 15.28
CA PHE A 405 -31.87 20.29 15.55
C PHE A 405 -30.87 19.53 14.65
N ILE A 406 -30.37 20.18 13.59
CA ILE A 406 -29.43 19.57 12.62
C ILE A 406 -28.00 19.66 13.16
N LYS A 407 -27.25 18.58 13.06
CA LYS A 407 -25.82 18.55 13.37
C LYS A 407 -25.01 18.51 12.07
N HIS A 408 -23.91 19.23 12.05
CA HIS A 408 -22.96 19.33 10.93
C HIS A 408 -21.58 18.87 11.37
N ASP A 409 -20.96 17.97 10.61
CA ASP A 409 -19.55 17.66 10.69
C ASP A 409 -18.87 18.31 9.48
N LEU A 410 -18.22 19.43 9.72
CA LEU A 410 -17.61 20.28 8.69
C LEU A 410 -16.15 19.95 8.51
N VAL A 411 -15.67 20.03 7.29
CA VAL A 411 -14.25 20.08 6.95
C VAL A 411 -13.98 21.15 5.90
N ILE A 412 -12.93 21.92 6.12
CA ILE A 412 -12.34 22.81 5.12
C ILE A 412 -10.84 22.62 5.13
N GLY A 413 -10.23 22.59 3.97
CA GLY A 413 -8.78 22.45 3.91
C GLY A 413 -8.23 22.31 2.51
N THR A 414 -7.00 21.87 2.47
CA THR A 414 -6.23 21.71 1.25
C THR A 414 -5.33 20.47 1.34
N ASN A 415 -5.12 19.82 0.21
CA ASN A 415 -4.08 18.82 0.05
C ASN A 415 -3.50 18.87 -1.37
N GLY A 416 -2.34 18.28 -1.54
CA GLY A 416 -1.71 18.21 -2.84
C GLY A 416 -0.30 17.66 -2.77
N TYR A 417 0.31 17.56 -3.94
CA TYR A 417 1.69 17.13 -4.08
C TYR A 417 2.38 17.78 -5.27
N MET A 418 3.69 17.73 -5.25
CA MET A 418 4.57 18.00 -6.38
C MET A 418 5.51 16.81 -6.57
N GLU A 419 5.80 16.49 -7.81
CA GLU A 419 6.71 15.42 -8.21
C GLU A 419 7.70 15.96 -9.23
N GLY A 420 9.00 15.70 -9.00
CA GLY A 420 10.05 15.80 -10.00
C GLY A 420 10.50 14.41 -10.41
N GLY A 421 10.28 14.03 -11.66
CA GLY A 421 10.72 12.76 -12.23
C GLY A 421 12.02 12.93 -13.01
N TYR A 422 13.06 12.18 -12.66
CA TYR A 422 14.38 12.26 -13.30
C TYR A 422 14.67 10.97 -14.04
N ASN A 423 15.06 11.08 -15.32
CA ASN A 423 15.42 9.96 -16.18
C ASN A 423 16.90 10.05 -16.62
N PRO A 424 17.54 8.92 -16.94
CA PRO A 424 18.86 8.92 -17.55
C PRO A 424 18.80 9.54 -18.95
N THR A 425 19.88 10.21 -19.34
CA THR A 425 20.01 10.81 -20.67
C THR A 425 20.22 9.76 -21.76
N THR A 426 20.78 8.60 -21.40
CA THR A 426 21.10 7.49 -22.31
C THR A 426 20.67 6.16 -21.71
N GLY A 427 20.29 5.22 -22.57
CA GLY A 427 19.99 3.85 -22.22
C GLY A 427 20.41 2.90 -23.34
N GLN A 428 20.62 1.64 -22.99
CA GLN A 428 20.99 0.58 -23.93
C GLN A 428 20.08 -0.63 -23.74
N SER A 429 19.76 -1.29 -24.83
CA SER A 429 19.05 -2.56 -24.84
C SER A 429 19.88 -3.59 -25.59
N PHE A 430 19.96 -4.79 -25.05
CA PHE A 430 20.75 -5.88 -25.59
C PHE A 430 19.87 -7.08 -25.82
N THR A 431 20.03 -7.77 -26.98
CA THR A 431 19.46 -9.11 -27.16
C THR A 431 20.40 -10.12 -26.53
N THR A 432 19.88 -10.91 -25.59
CA THR A 432 20.68 -11.85 -24.78
C THR A 432 20.42 -13.29 -25.15
N VAL A 433 19.16 -13.66 -25.43
CA VAL A 433 18.77 -15.01 -25.85
C VAL A 433 17.97 -14.91 -27.14
N THR A 434 18.26 -15.80 -28.11
CA THR A 434 17.50 -15.99 -29.33
C THR A 434 16.95 -17.42 -29.38
N ASN A 435 15.68 -17.57 -29.79
CA ASN A 435 15.00 -18.87 -29.86
C ASN A 435 15.03 -19.66 -28.53
N GLY A 436 14.91 -18.97 -27.41
CA GLY A 436 14.73 -19.57 -26.08
C GLY A 436 13.38 -20.26 -25.92
N SER A 437 13.17 -20.96 -24.81
CA SER A 437 11.90 -21.58 -24.43
C SER A 437 11.56 -21.32 -22.99
N LEU A 438 10.33 -20.88 -22.70
CA LEU A 438 9.83 -20.69 -21.32
C LEU A 438 9.89 -21.95 -20.46
N TYR A 439 9.88 -23.14 -21.09
CA TYR A 439 9.88 -24.43 -20.41
C TYR A 439 11.27 -25.08 -20.28
N ASN A 440 12.26 -24.52 -21.00
CA ASN A 440 13.67 -24.88 -20.93
C ASN A 440 14.51 -23.60 -20.96
N PRO A 441 14.51 -22.83 -19.85
CA PRO A 441 15.15 -21.52 -19.79
C PRO A 441 16.68 -21.63 -20.00
N GLN A 442 17.26 -20.57 -20.54
CA GLN A 442 18.68 -20.51 -20.86
C GLN A 442 19.32 -19.32 -20.14
N VAL A 443 20.48 -19.56 -19.54
CA VAL A 443 21.34 -18.49 -19.03
C VAL A 443 22.19 -17.95 -20.18
N ALA A 444 22.18 -16.64 -20.36
CA ALA A 444 23.02 -15.93 -21.31
C ALA A 444 24.10 -15.13 -20.58
N SER A 445 25.23 -14.94 -21.25
CA SER A 445 26.23 -13.99 -20.77
C SER A 445 25.63 -12.58 -20.72
N GLY A 446 25.64 -11.97 -19.55
CA GLY A 446 25.10 -10.63 -19.37
C GLY A 446 25.82 -9.58 -20.24
N PRO A 447 25.16 -8.51 -20.62
CA PRO A 447 25.85 -7.33 -21.08
C PRO A 447 26.85 -6.95 -20.00
N ASN A 448 28.04 -6.48 -20.39
CA ASN A 448 29.15 -6.17 -19.47
C ASN A 448 28.70 -5.11 -18.45
N ALA A 449 27.96 -5.54 -17.44
CA ALA A 449 27.28 -4.72 -16.43
C ALA A 449 28.26 -4.00 -15.49
N GLY A 450 29.57 -4.30 -15.59
CA GLY A 450 30.64 -3.61 -14.86
C GLY A 450 30.80 -2.13 -15.24
N LYS A 451 30.12 -1.69 -16.30
CA LYS A 451 30.00 -0.27 -16.65
C LYS A 451 28.55 0.16 -16.53
N GLN A 452 28.04 0.15 -15.31
CA GLN A 452 26.76 0.81 -15.03
C GLN A 452 26.90 2.27 -15.49
N PRO A 453 25.92 2.82 -16.21
CA PRO A 453 25.95 4.24 -16.51
C PRO A 453 25.88 4.96 -15.18
N TYR A 454 26.89 5.72 -14.97
CA TYR A 454 26.96 6.62 -13.85
C TYR A 454 25.73 7.51 -13.83
N TYR A 455 25.27 7.86 -12.64
CA TYR A 455 24.25 8.86 -12.36
C TYR A 455 24.52 10.25 -12.98
N HIS A 456 25.61 10.41 -13.70
CA HIS A 456 26.13 11.65 -14.31
C HIS A 456 25.42 12.07 -15.60
N GLY A 457 24.26 11.61 -15.89
CA GLY A 457 23.52 11.99 -17.08
C GLY A 457 22.03 11.94 -16.86
N ARG A 458 21.53 12.29 -15.65
CA ARG A 458 20.10 12.44 -15.39
C ARG A 458 19.64 13.84 -15.74
N TYR A 459 18.42 13.93 -16.21
CA TYR A 459 17.72 15.19 -16.43
C TYR A 459 16.31 15.09 -15.84
N GLU A 460 15.75 16.21 -15.43
CA GLU A 460 14.34 16.28 -15.04
C GLU A 460 13.52 16.05 -16.30
N SER A 461 12.81 14.94 -16.36
CA SER A 461 12.02 14.53 -17.53
C SER A 461 10.57 14.96 -17.41
N GLN A 462 10.08 15.09 -16.16
CA GLN A 462 8.73 15.55 -15.86
C GLN A 462 8.69 16.32 -14.56
N TYR A 463 7.77 17.26 -14.49
CA TYR A 463 7.36 17.92 -13.27
C TYR A 463 5.83 17.92 -13.19
N VAL A 464 5.30 17.51 -12.03
CA VAL A 464 3.86 17.49 -11.78
C VAL A 464 3.57 18.26 -10.51
N ARG A 465 2.50 19.04 -10.51
CA ARG A 465 2.00 19.74 -9.32
C ARG A 465 0.49 19.71 -9.30
N TYR A 466 -0.07 19.09 -8.28
CA TYR A 466 -1.51 19.08 -8.01
C TYR A 466 -1.75 19.70 -6.63
N GLN A 467 -2.72 20.59 -6.56
CA GLN A 467 -3.17 21.19 -5.31
C GLN A 467 -4.68 21.28 -5.34
N SER A 468 -5.34 20.93 -4.24
CA SER A 468 -6.79 20.92 -4.12
C SER A 468 -7.24 21.69 -2.89
N MET A 469 -8.32 22.45 -3.03
CA MET A 469 -9.11 22.99 -1.92
C MET A 469 -10.31 22.09 -1.72
N ILE A 470 -10.59 21.71 -0.48
CA ILE A 470 -11.64 20.76 -0.12
C ILE A 470 -12.61 21.42 0.85
N LEU A 471 -13.88 21.19 0.59
CA LEU A 471 -15.00 21.56 1.48
C LEU A 471 -15.90 20.35 1.64
N GLY A 472 -16.23 19.99 2.87
CA GLY A 472 -17.14 18.89 3.17
C GLY A 472 -18.06 19.20 4.32
N ASP A 473 -19.26 18.65 4.25
CA ASP A 473 -20.24 18.66 5.34
C ASP A 473 -20.97 17.32 5.41
N THR A 474 -21.06 16.75 6.61
CA THR A 474 -21.96 15.64 6.90
C THR A 474 -23.13 16.19 7.73
N VAL A 475 -24.27 16.34 7.09
CA VAL A 475 -25.51 16.87 7.67
C VAL A 475 -26.32 15.73 8.29
N HIS A 476 -26.47 15.72 9.62
CA HIS A 476 -27.25 14.75 10.36
C HIS A 476 -28.63 15.31 10.70
N PHE A 477 -29.67 14.88 9.98
CA PHE A 477 -31.05 15.31 10.21
C PHE A 477 -31.63 14.70 11.48
N ASN A 478 -31.28 13.43 11.73
CA ASN A 478 -31.62 12.68 12.92
C ASN A 478 -30.68 11.48 13.08
N LYS A 479 -30.97 10.57 14.04
CA LYS A 479 -30.14 9.36 14.25
C LYS A 479 -30.15 8.36 13.10
N HIS A 480 -31.08 8.47 12.16
CA HIS A 480 -31.26 7.52 11.06
C HIS A 480 -30.79 8.09 9.71
N TRP A 481 -30.97 9.38 9.46
CA TRP A 481 -30.72 9.98 8.15
C TRP A 481 -29.62 11.03 8.19
N SER A 482 -28.68 10.90 7.29
CA SER A 482 -27.61 11.88 7.07
C SER A 482 -27.32 12.02 5.57
N ILE A 483 -26.84 13.17 5.18
CA ILE A 483 -26.27 13.44 3.84
C ILE A 483 -24.84 13.89 4.04
N MET A 484 -23.90 13.31 3.29
CA MET A 484 -22.53 13.76 3.22
C MET A 484 -22.29 14.37 1.85
N GLY A 485 -21.79 15.59 1.80
CA GLY A 485 -21.35 16.28 0.60
C GLY A 485 -19.88 16.64 0.71
N THR A 486 -19.10 16.37 -0.32
CA THR A 486 -17.71 16.84 -0.42
C THR A 486 -17.45 17.43 -1.80
N LEU A 487 -16.70 18.52 -1.83
CA LEU A 487 -16.37 19.26 -3.03
C LEU A 487 -14.86 19.52 -3.05
N ALA A 488 -14.22 19.24 -4.17
CA ALA A 488 -12.83 19.61 -4.38
C ALA A 488 -12.68 20.47 -5.64
N TRP A 489 -11.90 21.54 -5.51
CA TRP A 489 -11.40 22.36 -6.62
C TRP A 489 -9.90 22.15 -6.70
N SER A 490 -9.41 21.76 -7.87
CA SER A 490 -8.02 21.36 -8.05
C SER A 490 -7.33 22.15 -9.15
N TRP A 491 -6.09 22.52 -8.90
CA TRP A 491 -5.16 23.13 -9.85
C TRP A 491 -4.13 22.09 -10.24
N LEU A 492 -4.03 21.84 -11.55
CA LEU A 492 -3.18 20.82 -12.14
C LEU A 492 -2.14 21.51 -13.01
N HIS A 493 -0.89 21.12 -12.86
CA HIS A 493 0.20 21.57 -13.70
C HIS A 493 1.15 20.40 -13.97
N GLN A 494 1.55 20.24 -15.25
CA GLN A 494 2.49 19.23 -15.69
C GLN A 494 3.41 19.78 -16.77
N ASP A 495 4.68 19.45 -16.66
CA ASP A 495 5.70 19.71 -17.67
C ASP A 495 6.36 18.39 -18.08
N ALA A 496 6.66 18.26 -19.36
CA ALA A 496 7.49 17.19 -19.91
C ALA A 496 8.70 17.83 -20.62
N MET A 497 9.90 17.55 -20.10
CA MET A 497 11.13 18.13 -20.59
C MET A 497 11.85 17.23 -21.58
N ALA A 498 12.48 17.84 -22.58
CA ALA A 498 13.27 17.12 -23.58
C ALA A 498 14.49 16.47 -22.93
N ASN A 499 14.80 15.26 -23.36
CA ASN A 499 16.12 14.68 -23.12
C ASN A 499 17.20 15.55 -23.76
N PRO A 500 18.17 16.09 -23.01
CA PRO A 500 19.14 17.05 -23.52
C PRO A 500 20.11 16.47 -24.55
N VAL A 501 20.21 15.14 -24.64
CA VAL A 501 21.08 14.45 -25.61
C VAL A 501 20.32 14.13 -26.90
N THR A 502 19.08 13.65 -26.80
CA THR A 502 18.29 13.20 -27.96
C THR A 502 17.31 14.24 -28.49
N GLY A 503 17.01 15.26 -27.71
CA GLY A 503 15.99 16.28 -28.00
C GLY A 503 14.54 15.76 -27.96
N LYS A 504 14.33 14.51 -27.54
CA LYS A 504 13.01 13.84 -27.54
C LYS A 504 12.33 13.95 -26.17
N GLY A 505 11.01 13.82 -26.15
CA GLY A 505 10.20 13.70 -24.94
C GLY A 505 9.64 15.02 -24.41
N ALA A 506 9.93 16.17 -25.03
CA ALA A 506 9.29 17.43 -24.66
C ALA A 506 7.81 17.46 -25.07
N ALA A 507 6.98 18.02 -24.19
CA ALA A 507 5.62 18.42 -24.54
C ALA A 507 5.38 19.84 -23.99
N PRO A 508 4.47 20.64 -24.61
CA PRO A 508 4.06 21.91 -24.03
C PRO A 508 3.53 21.72 -22.62
N SER A 509 3.77 22.70 -21.75
CA SER A 509 3.22 22.66 -20.38
C SER A 509 1.70 22.53 -20.41
N TYR A 510 1.19 21.63 -19.59
CA TYR A 510 -0.24 21.46 -19.38
C TYR A 510 -0.66 22.12 -18.05
N SER A 511 -1.68 22.94 -18.11
CA SER A 511 -2.28 23.52 -16.90
C SER A 511 -3.80 23.48 -16.99
N ARG A 512 -4.42 23.21 -15.85
CA ARG A 512 -5.86 23.31 -15.68
C ARG A 512 -6.20 23.89 -14.33
N ASP A 513 -6.93 24.98 -14.33
CA ASP A 513 -7.39 25.64 -13.13
C ASP A 513 -8.80 25.19 -12.75
N ALA A 514 -9.03 25.12 -11.43
CA ALA A 514 -10.34 24.87 -10.82
C ALA A 514 -11.07 23.62 -11.38
N ALA A 515 -10.33 22.52 -11.57
CA ALA A 515 -10.94 21.22 -11.90
C ALA A 515 -11.86 20.78 -10.75
N PHE A 516 -13.15 20.62 -11.04
CA PHE A 516 -14.18 20.38 -10.01
C PHE A 516 -14.53 18.92 -9.89
N SER A 517 -14.43 18.38 -8.66
CA SER A 517 -14.71 16.99 -8.29
C SER A 517 -15.71 16.96 -7.12
N PRO A 518 -17.02 16.81 -7.39
CA PRO A 518 -18.04 16.67 -6.35
C PRO A 518 -18.27 15.22 -5.96
N SER A 519 -18.68 15.00 -4.70
CA SER A 519 -19.28 13.75 -4.23
C SER A 519 -20.44 14.04 -3.29
N ALA A 520 -21.48 13.20 -3.36
CA ALA A 520 -22.64 13.29 -2.49
C ALA A 520 -23.10 11.88 -2.08
N SER A 521 -23.40 11.70 -0.81
CA SER A 521 -23.87 10.42 -0.28
C SER A 521 -25.12 10.60 0.59
N LEU A 522 -26.09 9.73 0.38
CA LEU A 522 -27.24 9.57 1.27
C LEU A 522 -26.97 8.38 2.20
N ILE A 523 -27.11 8.57 3.50
CA ILE A 523 -26.81 7.58 4.52
C ILE A 523 -28.09 7.31 5.33
N TYR A 524 -28.45 6.04 5.43
CA TYR A 524 -29.57 5.58 6.25
C TYR A 524 -29.12 4.54 7.26
N LYS A 525 -29.32 4.79 8.54
CA LYS A 525 -29.01 3.90 9.66
C LYS A 525 -30.30 3.41 10.30
N PRO A 526 -30.81 2.23 9.91
CA PRO A 526 -32.00 1.67 10.56
C PRO A 526 -31.75 1.39 12.04
N THR A 527 -30.53 0.99 12.37
CA THR A 527 -30.05 0.73 13.73
C THR A 527 -28.60 1.18 13.88
N ASP A 528 -28.06 1.20 15.11
CA ASP A 528 -26.68 1.64 15.37
C ASP A 528 -25.59 0.70 14.80
N ASN A 529 -26.00 -0.52 14.39
CA ASN A 529 -25.12 -1.54 13.82
C ASN A 529 -25.39 -1.82 12.33
N GLN A 530 -26.19 -1.00 11.67
CA GLN A 530 -26.55 -1.14 10.25
C GLN A 530 -26.45 0.21 9.55
N THR A 531 -25.95 0.19 8.32
CA THR A 531 -25.90 1.38 7.47
C THR A 531 -26.16 0.98 6.03
N ALA A 532 -27.17 1.58 5.41
CA ALA A 532 -27.36 1.58 3.97
C ALA A 532 -26.94 2.94 3.42
N TYR A 533 -26.36 2.96 2.23
CA TYR A 533 -25.95 4.20 1.62
C TYR A 533 -26.05 4.16 0.09
N PHE A 534 -26.13 5.35 -0.49
CA PHE A 534 -25.96 5.60 -1.90
C PHE A 534 -24.96 6.73 -2.06
N THR A 535 -23.94 6.55 -2.90
CA THR A 535 -22.91 7.54 -3.18
C THR A 535 -22.78 7.79 -4.66
N TYR A 536 -22.69 9.05 -5.02
CA TYR A 536 -22.31 9.53 -6.35
C TYR A 536 -21.02 10.32 -6.24
N GLY A 537 -20.08 10.09 -7.15
CA GLY A 537 -18.82 10.81 -7.22
C GLY A 537 -18.35 11.06 -8.64
N ARG A 538 -17.65 12.17 -8.83
CA ARG A 538 -16.90 12.48 -10.06
C ARG A 538 -15.49 12.90 -9.70
N SER A 539 -14.55 12.55 -10.58
CA SER A 539 -13.16 13.00 -10.50
C SER A 539 -12.63 13.37 -11.87
N LEU A 540 -11.67 14.25 -11.88
CA LEU A 540 -10.91 14.65 -13.04
C LEU A 540 -9.44 14.35 -12.76
N GLN A 541 -8.80 13.64 -13.68
CA GLN A 541 -7.37 13.38 -13.66
C GLN A 541 -6.73 14.17 -14.81
N ALA A 542 -5.48 14.61 -14.66
CA ALA A 542 -4.77 15.25 -15.75
C ALA A 542 -4.63 14.32 -16.97
N GLY A 543 -4.46 14.90 -18.14
CA GLY A 543 -4.08 14.16 -19.35
C GLY A 543 -2.67 13.59 -19.22
N THR A 544 -2.37 12.58 -20.02
CA THR A 544 -1.04 11.98 -20.11
C THR A 544 -0.28 12.54 -21.32
N SER A 545 1.04 12.60 -21.22
CA SER A 545 1.89 12.90 -22.38
C SER A 545 1.75 11.81 -23.44
N VAL A 546 1.54 12.21 -24.68
CA VAL A 546 1.38 11.29 -25.83
C VAL A 546 2.72 10.72 -26.24
N SER A 547 2.83 9.39 -26.22
CA SER A 547 4.05 8.68 -26.59
C SER A 547 4.29 8.61 -28.08
N ALA A 548 5.50 8.21 -28.47
CA ALA A 548 5.88 8.00 -29.87
C ALA A 548 4.95 6.98 -30.58
N GLY A 549 4.60 7.25 -31.83
CA GLY A 549 3.71 6.42 -32.64
C GLY A 549 2.39 7.09 -33.00
N ALA A 550 2.01 8.16 -32.33
CA ALA A 550 0.88 9.02 -32.69
C ALA A 550 1.34 10.25 -33.49
N VAL A 551 0.46 10.78 -34.31
CA VAL A 551 0.70 12.02 -35.07
C VAL A 551 0.89 13.21 -34.12
N ASN A 552 0.15 13.24 -33.01
CA ASN A 552 0.23 14.25 -31.98
C ASN A 552 1.19 13.85 -30.83
N ASN A 553 2.27 13.15 -31.16
CA ASN A 553 3.30 12.87 -30.14
C ASN A 553 3.84 14.18 -29.57
N ASN A 554 4.32 14.13 -28.29
CA ASN A 554 4.77 15.30 -27.53
C ASN A 554 3.66 16.32 -27.19
N GLU A 555 2.39 15.93 -27.23
CA GLU A 555 1.28 16.70 -26.68
C GLU A 555 0.76 16.05 -25.41
N PHE A 556 -0.06 16.77 -24.61
CA PHE A 556 -0.85 16.17 -23.55
C PHE A 556 -2.27 15.88 -24.05
N THR A 557 -2.82 14.75 -23.62
CA THR A 557 -4.23 14.46 -23.88
C THR A 557 -5.14 15.41 -23.09
N SER A 558 -6.40 15.48 -23.48
CA SER A 558 -7.43 16.11 -22.65
C SER A 558 -7.54 15.37 -21.30
N PRO A 559 -8.02 16.06 -20.22
CA PRO A 559 -8.22 15.43 -18.92
C PRO A 559 -9.11 14.19 -18.97
N VAL A 560 -8.73 13.17 -18.21
CA VAL A 560 -9.51 11.95 -18.05
C VAL A 560 -10.62 12.18 -17.03
N ARG A 561 -11.86 11.92 -17.42
CA ARG A 561 -13.03 12.04 -16.54
C ARG A 561 -13.45 10.67 -16.04
N SER A 562 -13.74 10.61 -14.75
CA SER A 562 -14.29 9.43 -14.10
C SER A 562 -15.57 9.76 -13.35
N GLU A 563 -16.52 8.82 -13.34
CA GLU A 563 -17.80 8.95 -12.66
C GLU A 563 -18.17 7.62 -12.03
N GLU A 564 -18.74 7.66 -10.85
CA GLU A 564 -19.12 6.46 -10.11
C GLU A 564 -20.43 6.63 -9.36
N TYR A 565 -21.22 5.55 -9.36
CA TYR A 565 -22.39 5.33 -8.53
C TYR A 565 -22.16 4.08 -7.68
N GLU A 566 -22.38 4.19 -6.39
CA GLU A 566 -22.26 3.08 -5.45
C GLU A 566 -23.50 3.00 -4.55
N VAL A 567 -24.02 1.80 -4.36
CA VAL A 567 -25.03 1.49 -3.34
C VAL A 567 -24.45 0.42 -2.44
N GLY A 568 -24.54 0.61 -1.12
CA GLY A 568 -23.98 -0.36 -0.20
C GLY A 568 -24.78 -0.54 1.07
N TYR A 569 -24.53 -1.66 1.71
CA TYR A 569 -25.08 -2.03 3.00
C TYR A 569 -24.01 -2.61 3.90
N LYS A 570 -23.87 -2.06 5.10
CA LYS A 570 -22.93 -2.49 6.14
C LYS A 570 -23.69 -2.99 7.35
N TYR A 571 -23.20 -4.09 7.89
CA TYR A 571 -23.78 -4.71 9.07
C TYR A 571 -22.70 -5.16 10.03
N MET A 572 -22.84 -4.76 11.29
CA MET A 572 -21.99 -5.23 12.37
C MET A 572 -22.79 -6.15 13.28
N TYR A 573 -22.39 -7.41 13.34
CA TYR A 573 -22.99 -8.40 14.20
C TYR A 573 -21.95 -8.97 15.16
N ARG A 574 -22.09 -8.66 16.45
CA ARG A 574 -21.09 -9.00 17.47
C ARG A 574 -19.71 -8.48 17.07
N ASN A 575 -18.75 -9.38 16.85
CA ASN A 575 -17.39 -9.06 16.44
C ASN A 575 -17.14 -9.27 14.94
N MET A 576 -18.19 -9.40 14.14
CA MET A 576 -18.14 -9.53 12.68
C MET A 576 -18.63 -8.26 12.01
N GLN A 577 -17.90 -7.81 11.01
CA GLN A 577 -18.29 -6.75 10.11
C GLN A 577 -18.53 -7.34 8.72
N PHE A 578 -19.66 -6.98 8.14
CA PHE A 578 -20.04 -7.34 6.76
C PHE A 578 -20.25 -6.07 5.95
N ASN A 579 -19.77 -6.07 4.73
CA ASN A 579 -19.97 -5.01 3.76
C ASN A 579 -20.38 -5.62 2.43
N LEU A 580 -21.48 -5.12 1.86
CA LEU A 580 -21.95 -5.45 0.51
C LEU A 580 -22.11 -4.15 -0.26
N ALA A 581 -21.46 -4.03 -1.42
CA ALA A 581 -21.54 -2.86 -2.26
C ALA A 581 -21.75 -3.27 -3.72
N GLY A 582 -22.63 -2.57 -4.42
CA GLY A 582 -22.78 -2.62 -5.86
C GLY A 582 -22.35 -1.30 -6.45
N PHE A 583 -21.60 -1.32 -7.52
CA PHE A 583 -21.06 -0.11 -8.14
C PHE A 583 -21.17 -0.11 -9.68
N ARG A 584 -21.16 1.09 -10.23
CA ARG A 584 -20.93 1.37 -11.65
C ARG A 584 -19.91 2.50 -11.75
N ALA A 585 -18.75 2.20 -12.29
CA ALA A 585 -17.71 3.18 -12.54
C ALA A 585 -17.42 3.33 -14.04
N THR A 586 -17.17 4.54 -14.48
CA THR A 586 -16.78 4.84 -15.86
C THR A 586 -15.58 5.76 -15.88
N ARG A 587 -14.71 5.56 -16.87
CA ARG A 587 -13.53 6.37 -17.12
C ARG A 587 -13.36 6.59 -18.62
N SER A 588 -12.91 7.77 -19.03
CA SER A 588 -12.47 7.98 -20.40
C SER A 588 -11.30 7.05 -20.73
N TYR A 589 -11.34 6.42 -21.90
CA TYR A 589 -10.31 5.50 -22.38
C TYR A 589 -9.58 6.12 -23.55
N ALA A 590 -8.27 6.29 -23.41
CA ALA A 590 -7.42 6.87 -24.44
C ALA A 590 -6.81 5.78 -25.32
N TYR A 591 -6.75 6.03 -26.62
CA TYR A 591 -6.11 5.16 -27.60
C TYR A 591 -5.71 5.94 -28.85
N ILE A 592 -4.86 5.35 -29.71
CA ILE A 592 -4.54 5.90 -31.02
C ILE A 592 -5.68 5.53 -31.98
N ASP A 593 -6.41 6.53 -32.51
CA ASP A 593 -7.42 6.32 -33.51
C ASP A 593 -6.79 5.70 -34.78
N PRO A 594 -7.27 4.53 -35.25
CA PRO A 594 -6.63 3.81 -36.33
C PRO A 594 -6.74 4.55 -37.69
N THR A 595 -7.64 5.52 -37.81
CA THR A 595 -7.85 6.30 -39.04
C THR A 595 -7.02 7.56 -39.06
N THR A 596 -7.01 8.31 -37.96
CA THR A 596 -6.33 9.61 -37.86
C THR A 596 -4.92 9.51 -37.30
N LEU A 597 -4.56 8.37 -36.68
CA LEU A 597 -3.32 8.15 -35.94
C LEU A 597 -3.10 9.16 -34.82
N ILE A 598 -4.15 9.80 -34.32
CA ILE A 598 -4.12 10.72 -33.19
C ILE A 598 -4.43 9.95 -31.90
N TYR A 599 -3.64 10.15 -30.87
CA TYR A 599 -3.91 9.62 -29.53
C TYR A 599 -4.85 10.54 -28.77
N GLY A 600 -5.92 9.99 -28.19
CA GLY A 600 -6.89 10.80 -27.44
C GLY A 600 -7.93 9.98 -26.68
N ASN A 601 -8.71 10.65 -25.85
CA ASN A 601 -9.77 10.08 -25.00
C ASN A 601 -11.06 9.82 -25.82
N TYR A 602 -11.03 8.89 -26.76
CA TYR A 602 -12.16 8.61 -27.68
C TYR A 602 -13.08 7.50 -27.16
N GLY A 603 -12.57 6.59 -26.33
CA GLY A 603 -13.31 5.47 -25.77
C GLY A 603 -13.83 5.73 -24.36
N THR A 604 -14.46 4.71 -23.80
CA THR A 604 -14.92 4.67 -22.42
C THR A 604 -14.68 3.27 -21.85
N GLN A 605 -14.01 3.15 -20.72
CA GLN A 605 -14.04 1.94 -19.93
C GLN A 605 -15.18 2.04 -18.93
N ARG A 606 -16.02 1.00 -18.85
CA ARG A 606 -17.16 0.91 -17.94
C ARG A 606 -17.07 -0.39 -17.15
N ASN A 607 -17.08 -0.29 -15.85
CA ASN A 607 -17.02 -1.43 -14.95
C ASN A 607 -18.26 -1.43 -14.04
N TYR A 608 -19.02 -2.53 -14.05
CA TYR A 608 -20.04 -2.84 -13.07
C TYR A 608 -19.50 -3.89 -12.11
N GLY A 609 -19.93 -3.86 -10.85
CA GLY A 609 -19.51 -4.91 -9.96
C GLY A 609 -20.31 -4.98 -8.67
N VAL A 610 -20.09 -6.11 -7.98
CA VAL A 610 -20.61 -6.37 -6.64
C VAL A 610 -19.47 -6.86 -5.78
N GLU A 611 -19.28 -6.24 -4.62
CA GLU A 611 -18.26 -6.56 -3.62
C GLU A 611 -18.92 -7.04 -2.34
N PHE A 612 -18.45 -8.16 -1.84
CA PHE A 612 -18.82 -8.66 -0.50
C PHE A 612 -17.55 -8.83 0.33
N GLN A 613 -17.56 -8.33 1.56
CA GLN A 613 -16.45 -8.43 2.51
C GLN A 613 -16.96 -8.86 3.88
N ALA A 614 -16.20 -9.73 4.55
CA ALA A 614 -16.47 -10.18 5.90
C ALA A 614 -15.17 -10.20 6.70
N MET A 615 -15.16 -9.60 7.89
CA MET A 615 -13.99 -9.57 8.76
C MET A 615 -14.38 -9.62 10.24
N GLY A 616 -13.56 -10.28 11.04
CA GLY A 616 -13.73 -10.36 12.48
C GLY A 616 -13.68 -11.78 13.03
N HIS A 617 -14.43 -12.01 14.11
CA HIS A 617 -14.46 -13.28 14.82
C HIS A 617 -15.81 -13.97 14.68
N ILE A 618 -15.85 -15.11 14.01
CA ILE A 618 -17.03 -15.98 13.92
C ILE A 618 -17.29 -16.61 15.30
N THR A 619 -16.21 -17.04 15.96
CA THR A 619 -16.21 -17.51 17.34
C THR A 619 -15.03 -16.89 18.10
N PRO A 620 -14.94 -16.95 19.43
CA PRO A 620 -13.76 -16.46 20.16
C PRO A 620 -12.43 -17.09 19.75
N ARG A 621 -12.46 -18.18 18.97
CA ARG A 621 -11.28 -18.92 18.50
C ARG A 621 -11.09 -18.91 16.99
N LEU A 622 -12.09 -18.49 16.22
CA LEU A 622 -12.06 -18.48 14.76
C LEU A 622 -12.24 -17.06 14.26
N ALA A 623 -11.18 -16.51 13.71
CA ALA A 623 -11.18 -15.25 12.98
C ALA A 623 -11.26 -15.47 11.47
N VAL A 624 -11.83 -14.52 10.76
CA VAL A 624 -11.94 -14.48 9.31
C VAL A 624 -11.66 -13.08 8.78
N ILE A 625 -10.97 -13.01 7.65
CA ILE A 625 -10.88 -11.81 6.80
C ILE A 625 -10.94 -12.26 5.35
N GLY A 626 -11.80 -11.64 4.55
CA GLY A 626 -11.91 -11.96 3.14
C GLY A 626 -13.23 -11.53 2.54
N GLY A 627 -13.51 -12.07 1.35
CA GLY A 627 -14.71 -11.78 0.59
C GLY A 627 -14.59 -12.18 -0.87
N MET A 628 -15.42 -11.57 -1.69
CA MET A 628 -15.45 -11.80 -3.12
C MET A 628 -15.85 -10.52 -3.86
N THR A 629 -15.36 -10.37 -5.08
CA THR A 629 -15.71 -9.28 -5.97
C THR A 629 -16.00 -9.85 -7.36
N TRP A 630 -17.17 -9.53 -7.88
CA TRP A 630 -17.55 -9.78 -9.26
C TRP A 630 -17.53 -8.47 -10.03
N ILE A 631 -16.89 -8.45 -11.22
CA ILE A 631 -16.73 -7.28 -12.07
C ILE A 631 -17.03 -7.65 -13.52
N ASP A 632 -17.85 -6.83 -14.17
CA ASP A 632 -18.01 -6.79 -15.61
C ASP A 632 -17.35 -5.51 -16.15
N ALA A 633 -16.15 -5.65 -16.70
CA ALA A 633 -15.31 -4.56 -17.16
C ALA A 633 -15.18 -4.56 -18.69
N GLU A 634 -15.71 -3.54 -19.33
CA GLU A 634 -15.73 -3.41 -20.80
C GLU A 634 -15.12 -2.10 -21.29
N VAL A 635 -14.37 -2.19 -22.39
CA VAL A 635 -13.93 -1.05 -23.19
C VAL A 635 -14.94 -0.80 -24.30
N LEU A 636 -15.58 0.36 -24.25
CA LEU A 636 -16.68 0.75 -25.13
C LEU A 636 -16.25 1.87 -26.08
N ARG A 637 -16.95 1.97 -27.25
CA ARG A 637 -16.87 3.11 -28.16
C ARG A 637 -15.46 3.37 -28.71
N THR A 638 -14.67 2.32 -28.92
CA THR A 638 -13.47 2.45 -29.74
C THR A 638 -13.87 2.55 -31.22
N ASN A 639 -13.08 3.24 -32.03
CA ASN A 639 -13.35 3.37 -33.48
C ASN A 639 -12.98 2.10 -34.27
N SER A 640 -12.81 0.97 -33.59
CA SER A 640 -12.51 -0.33 -34.17
C SER A 640 -13.44 -1.40 -33.63
N ALA A 641 -14.14 -2.12 -34.49
CA ALA A 641 -14.98 -3.25 -34.09
C ALA A 641 -14.17 -4.38 -33.44
N ALA A 642 -12.87 -4.47 -33.72
CA ALA A 642 -11.99 -5.48 -33.10
C ALA A 642 -11.71 -5.22 -31.62
N THR A 643 -11.83 -3.97 -31.16
CA THR A 643 -11.47 -3.56 -29.78
C THR A 643 -12.65 -2.96 -28.98
N SER A 644 -13.79 -2.67 -29.66
CA SER A 644 -14.99 -2.13 -29.04
C SER A 644 -15.83 -3.26 -28.42
N ASN A 645 -16.41 -3.02 -27.24
CA ASN A 645 -17.20 -3.98 -26.47
C ASN A 645 -16.39 -5.25 -26.12
N LYS A 646 -15.14 -5.04 -25.73
CA LYS A 646 -14.22 -6.10 -25.30
C LYS A 646 -13.98 -6.02 -23.80
N GLU A 647 -13.73 -7.17 -23.17
CA GLU A 647 -13.30 -7.26 -21.77
C GLU A 647 -12.01 -6.44 -21.59
N ALA A 648 -11.93 -5.67 -20.51
CA ALA A 648 -10.71 -4.93 -20.18
C ALA A 648 -9.58 -5.91 -19.87
N VAL A 649 -8.39 -5.67 -20.43
CA VAL A 649 -7.23 -6.55 -20.28
C VAL A 649 -6.82 -6.62 -18.80
N GLY A 650 -6.53 -7.83 -18.32
CA GLY A 650 -6.03 -8.10 -16.99
C GLY A 650 -7.09 -8.10 -15.89
N VAL A 651 -8.31 -7.67 -16.13
CA VAL A 651 -9.38 -7.62 -15.12
C VAL A 651 -10.03 -8.99 -14.98
N ALA A 652 -10.01 -9.55 -13.75
CA ALA A 652 -10.68 -10.80 -13.44
C ALA A 652 -12.18 -10.55 -13.21
N PRO A 653 -13.08 -11.27 -13.93
CA PRO A 653 -14.52 -11.15 -13.67
C PRO A 653 -14.95 -11.59 -12.27
N LEU A 654 -14.21 -12.49 -11.65
CA LEU A 654 -14.46 -12.93 -10.29
C LEU A 654 -13.14 -13.13 -9.54
N GLN A 655 -13.07 -12.52 -8.37
CA GLN A 655 -12.01 -12.75 -7.40
C GLN A 655 -12.62 -13.11 -6.06
N ALA A 656 -11.96 -13.98 -5.32
CA ALA A 656 -12.32 -14.31 -3.95
C ALA A 656 -11.05 -14.58 -3.13
N ASN A 657 -11.06 -14.13 -1.90
CA ASN A 657 -10.04 -14.44 -0.92
C ASN A 657 -10.68 -14.68 0.43
N VAL A 658 -10.28 -15.73 1.13
CA VAL A 658 -10.74 -16.04 2.47
C VAL A 658 -9.58 -16.57 3.29
N LEU A 659 -9.14 -15.79 4.27
CA LEU A 659 -8.21 -16.19 5.31
C LEU A 659 -9.01 -16.58 6.56
N LEU A 660 -8.86 -17.81 7.00
CA LEU A 660 -9.36 -18.34 8.27
C LEU A 660 -8.19 -18.55 9.22
N ASP A 661 -8.38 -18.16 10.47
CA ASP A 661 -7.40 -18.30 11.53
C ASP A 661 -8.06 -18.93 12.77
N TYR A 662 -7.61 -20.11 13.15
CA TYR A 662 -8.22 -20.91 14.20
C TYR A 662 -7.25 -21.22 15.33
N ARG A 663 -7.57 -20.73 16.54
CA ARG A 663 -6.86 -21.09 17.77
C ARG A 663 -7.36 -22.44 18.27
N LEU A 664 -6.45 -23.40 18.36
CA LEU A 664 -6.75 -24.75 18.78
C LEU A 664 -7.23 -24.80 20.25
N PRO A 665 -8.22 -25.65 20.56
CA PRO A 665 -8.87 -25.68 21.87
C PRO A 665 -8.09 -26.51 22.92
N PHE A 666 -6.76 -26.37 22.96
CA PHE A 666 -5.97 -27.05 23.99
C PHE A 666 -6.15 -26.41 25.36
N ALA A 667 -6.22 -27.27 26.40
CA ALA A 667 -6.39 -26.82 27.77
C ALA A 667 -5.16 -26.03 28.29
N GLN A 668 -5.39 -25.14 29.21
CA GLN A 668 -4.32 -24.44 29.93
C GLN A 668 -3.42 -25.46 30.64
N GLY A 669 -2.10 -25.34 30.47
CA GLY A 669 -1.12 -26.31 30.96
C GLY A 669 -0.72 -27.41 29.97
N PHE A 670 -1.47 -27.57 28.86
CA PHE A 670 -1.03 -28.45 27.79
C PHE A 670 0.08 -27.78 26.96
N ALA A 671 1.07 -28.56 26.53
CA ALA A 671 2.25 -28.04 25.84
C ALA A 671 1.92 -27.20 24.59
N LEU A 672 0.84 -27.55 23.86
CA LEU A 672 0.39 -26.85 22.64
C LEU A 672 -0.70 -25.80 22.91
N ASN A 673 -0.92 -25.39 24.18
CA ASN A 673 -1.90 -24.35 24.47
C ASN A 673 -1.55 -23.04 23.78
N GLY A 674 -2.54 -22.43 23.14
CA GLY A 674 -2.38 -21.19 22.38
C GLY A 674 -1.93 -21.37 20.92
N MET A 675 -1.62 -22.61 20.50
CA MET A 675 -1.32 -22.90 19.10
C MET A 675 -2.50 -22.52 18.20
N ALA A 676 -2.20 -21.90 17.06
CA ALA A 676 -3.19 -21.56 16.05
C ALA A 676 -2.74 -22.03 14.67
N VAL A 677 -3.73 -22.33 13.83
CA VAL A 677 -3.54 -22.68 12.43
C VAL A 677 -4.29 -21.70 11.57
N ASN A 678 -3.76 -21.37 10.40
CA ASN A 678 -4.47 -20.56 9.43
C ASN A 678 -4.45 -21.22 8.04
N ALA A 679 -5.44 -20.86 7.24
CA ALA A 679 -5.52 -21.22 5.83
C ALA A 679 -6.10 -20.04 5.05
N ASN A 680 -5.47 -19.72 3.94
CA ASN A 680 -5.92 -18.69 3.00
C ASN A 680 -6.18 -19.32 1.64
N VAL A 681 -7.38 -19.14 1.11
CA VAL A 681 -7.74 -19.55 -0.25
C VAL A 681 -7.93 -18.30 -1.08
N HIS A 682 -7.19 -18.22 -2.17
CA HIS A 682 -7.29 -17.13 -3.13
C HIS A 682 -7.68 -17.69 -4.50
N TYR A 683 -8.73 -17.13 -5.10
CA TYR A 683 -9.23 -17.44 -6.43
C TYR A 683 -9.19 -16.21 -7.32
N THR A 684 -8.65 -16.36 -8.53
CA THR A 684 -8.73 -15.36 -9.60
C THR A 684 -9.32 -15.99 -10.84
N GLY A 685 -10.38 -15.41 -11.40
CA GLY A 685 -11.02 -15.82 -12.63
C GLY A 685 -10.14 -15.62 -13.86
N ARG A 686 -10.54 -16.21 -15.00
CA ARG A 686 -9.85 -15.98 -16.27
C ARG A 686 -9.82 -14.48 -16.61
N ARG A 687 -8.78 -14.03 -17.31
CA ARG A 687 -8.61 -12.62 -17.70
C ARG A 687 -8.24 -12.51 -19.17
N ALA A 688 -8.81 -11.55 -19.88
CA ALA A 688 -8.37 -11.23 -21.22
C ALA A 688 -6.88 -10.83 -21.21
N ALA A 689 -6.08 -11.40 -22.12
CA ALA A 689 -4.65 -11.15 -22.19
C ALA A 689 -4.28 -10.22 -23.36
N ASP A 690 -5.23 -9.85 -24.21
CA ASP A 690 -5.08 -8.86 -25.25
C ASP A 690 -6.35 -8.01 -25.43
N ILE A 691 -6.21 -6.86 -26.07
CA ILE A 691 -7.30 -5.90 -26.29
C ILE A 691 -8.40 -6.41 -27.25
N GLN A 692 -8.14 -7.45 -28.02
CA GLN A 692 -9.10 -8.09 -28.95
C GLN A 692 -9.82 -9.26 -28.28
N ASN A 693 -9.40 -9.67 -27.07
CA ASN A 693 -9.84 -10.85 -26.35
C ASN A 693 -9.64 -12.15 -27.15
N SER A 694 -8.55 -12.22 -27.90
CA SER A 694 -8.20 -13.40 -28.69
C SER A 694 -7.50 -14.49 -27.87
N THR A 695 -6.89 -14.10 -26.73
CA THR A 695 -6.20 -15.00 -25.80
C THR A 695 -6.47 -14.60 -24.35
N TYR A 696 -6.37 -15.55 -23.43
CA TYR A 696 -6.74 -15.40 -22.02
C TYR A 696 -5.71 -16.04 -21.11
N ALA A 697 -5.45 -15.40 -19.98
CA ALA A 697 -4.86 -16.06 -18.81
C ALA A 697 -5.92 -16.91 -18.12
N GLY A 698 -5.59 -18.19 -17.84
CA GLY A 698 -6.47 -19.11 -17.15
C GLY A 698 -6.82 -18.65 -15.72
N SER A 699 -7.95 -19.13 -15.20
CA SER A 699 -8.28 -18.98 -13.78
C SER A 699 -7.35 -19.87 -12.94
N TYR A 700 -7.11 -19.45 -11.69
CA TYR A 700 -6.30 -20.24 -10.76
C TYR A 700 -6.84 -20.16 -9.32
N VAL A 701 -6.42 -21.13 -8.51
CA VAL A 701 -6.65 -21.16 -7.06
C VAL A 701 -5.32 -21.40 -6.36
N THR A 702 -4.97 -20.58 -5.40
CA THR A 702 -3.85 -20.86 -4.49
C THR A 702 -4.36 -21.11 -3.09
N LEU A 703 -3.67 -22.00 -2.37
CA LEU A 703 -3.89 -22.29 -0.96
C LEU A 703 -2.61 -21.99 -0.19
N ASP A 704 -2.71 -21.12 0.81
CA ASP A 704 -1.65 -20.89 1.77
C ASP A 704 -2.06 -21.47 3.11
N MET A 705 -1.11 -22.03 3.85
CA MET A 705 -1.34 -22.61 5.17
C MET A 705 -0.26 -22.17 6.14
N GLY A 706 -0.64 -22.00 7.40
CA GLY A 706 0.32 -21.62 8.43
C GLY A 706 -0.03 -22.15 9.81
N VAL A 707 0.97 -22.17 10.65
CA VAL A 707 0.86 -22.49 12.06
C VAL A 707 1.68 -21.51 12.88
N ARG A 708 1.16 -21.10 14.03
CA ARG A 708 1.89 -20.30 15.02
C ARG A 708 1.78 -20.92 16.39
N TYR A 709 2.87 -20.89 17.11
CA TYR A 709 2.99 -21.49 18.42
C TYR A 709 3.62 -20.52 19.42
N PRO A 710 2.84 -20.01 20.41
CA PRO A 710 3.36 -19.20 21.50
C PRO A 710 3.97 -20.10 22.58
N PHE A 711 5.13 -19.73 23.11
CA PHE A 711 5.77 -20.42 24.22
C PHE A 711 6.56 -19.43 25.08
N ARG A 712 7.08 -19.88 26.22
CA ARG A 712 7.96 -19.08 27.07
C ARG A 712 9.32 -19.75 27.17
N ALA A 713 10.36 -18.95 26.94
CA ALA A 713 11.75 -19.37 27.13
C ALA A 713 12.53 -18.21 27.79
N ALA A 714 13.44 -18.52 28.71
CA ALA A 714 14.25 -17.53 29.43
C ALA A 714 13.43 -16.40 30.09
N LYS A 715 12.23 -16.71 30.59
CA LYS A 715 11.22 -15.80 31.19
C LYS A 715 10.52 -14.85 30.20
N HIS A 716 10.89 -14.84 28.93
CA HIS A 716 10.31 -14.00 27.89
C HIS A 716 9.26 -14.77 27.09
N PRO A 717 8.23 -14.09 26.54
CA PRO A 717 7.32 -14.69 25.60
C PRO A 717 7.98 -14.82 24.21
N TRP A 718 7.73 -15.95 23.57
CA TRP A 718 8.21 -16.28 22.23
C TRP A 718 7.03 -16.70 21.35
N MET A 719 7.17 -16.45 20.05
CA MET A 719 6.22 -16.90 19.03
C MET A 719 6.99 -17.51 17.86
N ALA A 720 6.76 -18.79 17.57
CA ALA A 720 7.23 -19.42 16.37
C ALA A 720 6.11 -19.44 15.33
N ARG A 721 6.42 -19.07 14.08
CA ARG A 721 5.48 -19.15 12.94
C ARG A 721 6.13 -19.93 11.82
N PHE A 722 5.33 -20.80 11.21
CA PHE A 722 5.69 -21.50 10.00
C PHE A 722 4.54 -21.36 9.01
N GLY A 723 4.85 -21.00 7.76
CA GLY A 723 3.91 -20.82 6.69
C GLY A 723 4.37 -21.49 5.40
N VAL A 724 3.41 -21.89 4.58
CA VAL A 724 3.61 -22.37 3.22
C VAL A 724 2.65 -21.61 2.33
N THR A 725 3.16 -20.87 1.37
CA THR A 725 2.37 -20.21 0.32
C THR A 725 2.31 -21.10 -0.92
N ASN A 726 1.19 -21.04 -1.65
CA ASN A 726 0.94 -21.87 -2.82
C ASN A 726 1.22 -23.36 -2.57
N VAL A 727 0.58 -23.95 -1.56
CA VAL A 727 0.79 -25.34 -1.10
C VAL A 727 0.74 -26.36 -2.26
N ALA A 728 -0.16 -26.17 -3.21
CA ALA A 728 -0.33 -27.05 -4.36
C ALA A 728 0.76 -26.89 -5.43
N ASN A 729 1.62 -25.86 -5.32
CA ASN A 729 2.56 -25.43 -6.36
C ASN A 729 1.87 -25.18 -7.71
N GLU A 730 0.73 -24.48 -7.66
CA GLU A 730 -0.03 -24.11 -8.86
C GLU A 730 0.82 -23.19 -9.73
N ARG A 731 0.82 -23.44 -11.04
CA ARG A 731 1.48 -22.61 -12.05
C ARG A 731 0.43 -21.73 -12.71
N TYR A 732 0.59 -20.43 -12.61
CA TYR A 732 -0.40 -19.47 -13.06
C TYR A 732 0.23 -18.17 -13.55
N TRP A 733 -0.50 -17.43 -14.31
CA TRP A 733 -0.16 -16.06 -14.65
C TRP A 733 -0.70 -15.14 -13.54
N SER A 734 0.18 -14.51 -12.75
CA SER A 734 -0.23 -13.62 -11.66
C SER A 734 -0.81 -12.32 -12.19
N SER A 735 -0.25 -11.82 -13.28
CA SER A 735 -0.63 -10.55 -13.90
C SER A 735 -0.68 -10.66 -15.41
N VAL A 736 -1.61 -9.96 -16.02
CA VAL A 736 -1.71 -9.71 -17.47
C VAL A 736 -2.07 -8.24 -17.63
N TYR A 737 -1.37 -7.54 -18.50
CA TYR A 737 -1.55 -6.10 -18.65
C TYR A 737 -1.19 -5.63 -20.07
N ASN A 738 -1.62 -4.43 -20.43
CA ASN A 738 -1.13 -3.77 -21.62
C ASN A 738 0.32 -3.32 -21.38
N GLY A 739 1.24 -3.71 -22.23
CA GLY A 739 2.70 -3.55 -22.05
C GLY A 739 3.21 -2.10 -22.08
N THR A 740 2.36 -1.13 -22.35
CA THR A 740 2.63 0.30 -22.27
C THR A 740 1.60 0.95 -21.36
N ALA A 741 1.95 2.10 -20.76
CA ALA A 741 1.03 2.87 -19.94
C ALA A 741 -0.37 2.92 -20.58
N GLU A 742 -1.41 2.86 -19.76
CA GLU A 742 -2.80 2.75 -20.14
C GLU A 742 -3.14 3.41 -21.49
N GLY A 743 -3.63 2.63 -22.42
CA GLY A 743 -4.15 3.11 -23.70
C GLY A 743 -3.13 3.49 -24.77
N THR A 744 -1.83 3.38 -24.55
CA THR A 744 -0.83 3.92 -25.48
C THR A 744 -0.52 3.08 -26.71
N ASN A 745 -0.93 1.81 -26.80
CA ASN A 745 -0.71 0.97 -27.98
C ASN A 745 -1.92 0.11 -28.32
N VAL A 746 -2.90 0.72 -28.92
CA VAL A 746 -4.04 0.03 -29.53
C VAL A 746 -3.75 -0.31 -31.03
N THR A 747 -2.49 -0.58 -31.35
CA THR A 747 -2.21 -1.25 -32.62
C THR A 747 -2.48 -2.73 -32.43
N ALA A 748 -3.30 -3.27 -33.37
CA ALA A 748 -3.67 -4.67 -33.38
C ALA A 748 -2.47 -5.59 -33.04
N GLY A 749 -2.54 -6.29 -31.91
CA GLY A 749 -1.65 -7.39 -31.53
C GLY A 749 -0.35 -7.04 -30.81
N GLY A 750 -0.12 -5.80 -30.35
CA GLY A 750 1.26 -5.39 -30.17
C GLY A 750 1.87 -5.36 -28.79
N SER A 751 1.18 -5.23 -27.67
CA SER A 751 1.90 -4.88 -26.44
C SER A 751 1.38 -5.46 -25.14
N SER A 752 0.52 -6.45 -25.19
CA SER A 752 0.10 -7.14 -23.97
C SER A 752 1.25 -7.95 -23.41
N ALA A 753 1.38 -7.93 -22.10
CA ALA A 753 2.41 -8.64 -21.38
C ALA A 753 1.81 -9.43 -20.21
N ALA A 754 2.55 -10.42 -19.74
CA ALA A 754 2.17 -11.27 -18.62
C ALA A 754 3.36 -11.52 -17.69
N TYR A 755 3.06 -11.80 -16.41
CA TYR A 755 4.05 -12.19 -15.42
C TYR A 755 3.59 -13.45 -14.70
N ALA A 756 4.51 -14.44 -14.54
CA ALA A 756 4.19 -15.71 -13.91
C ALA A 756 4.06 -15.56 -12.39
N GLY A 757 3.21 -16.40 -11.81
CA GLY A 757 2.95 -16.42 -10.37
C GLY A 757 4.06 -17.10 -9.57
N MET A 758 4.15 -16.76 -8.29
CA MET A 758 5.13 -17.31 -7.37
C MET A 758 4.92 -18.82 -7.16
N PRO A 759 5.98 -19.63 -7.18
CA PRO A 759 5.90 -21.05 -6.85
C PRO A 759 5.62 -21.23 -5.36
N ARG A 760 5.50 -22.51 -4.93
CA ARG A 760 5.39 -22.82 -3.51
C ARG A 760 6.61 -22.30 -2.74
N ALA A 761 6.36 -21.56 -1.66
CA ALA A 761 7.40 -21.02 -0.80
C ALA A 761 7.12 -21.38 0.68
N TYR A 762 8.19 -21.46 1.47
CA TYR A 762 8.15 -21.78 2.89
C TYR A 762 8.69 -20.59 3.68
N HIS A 763 8.05 -20.27 4.81
CA HIS A 763 8.43 -19.16 5.67
C HIS A 763 8.49 -19.65 7.11
N PHE A 764 9.55 -19.31 7.81
CA PHE A 764 9.66 -19.55 9.24
C PHE A 764 10.11 -18.28 9.94
N THR A 765 9.47 -17.92 11.05
CA THR A 765 9.91 -16.81 11.91
C THR A 765 9.87 -17.24 13.36
N LEU A 766 10.84 -16.74 14.10
CA LEU A 766 10.93 -16.83 15.55
C LEU A 766 10.98 -15.40 16.11
N GLU A 767 10.02 -15.05 16.93
CA GLU A 767 9.86 -13.74 17.54
C GLU A 767 10.02 -13.85 19.06
N ALA A 768 10.72 -12.90 19.65
CA ALA A 768 10.86 -12.75 21.11
C ALA A 768 10.58 -11.33 21.56
N ASP A 769 9.86 -11.17 22.67
CA ASP A 769 9.65 -9.89 23.37
C ASP A 769 10.46 -9.86 24.68
N PHE A 770 11.19 -8.74 24.93
CA PHE A 770 12.11 -8.56 26.07
C PHE A 770 11.67 -7.47 27.03
#